data_8c6c42c7f807f663046fad789c86b027
#
_entry.id   8c6c42c7f807f663046fad789c86b027
#
_cell.length_a   1.000
_cell.length_b   1.000
_cell.length_c   1.000
_cell.angle_alpha   90.00
_cell.angle_beta   90.00
_cell.angle_gamma   90.00
#
_symmetry.space_group_name_H-M   'P 1'
#
loop_
_entity.id
_entity.type
_entity.pdbx_description
1 polymer ?
#
loop_
_entity_poly.entity_id
_entity_poly.type
_entity_poly.pdbx_seq_one_letter_code
_entity_poly.pdbx_strand_id
1 'polypeptide(L)'
;MATIAILNEKPSQARNIAKNFGASGFRTTRNGDNIIIVHAVGHLYQYDTSDITKMVPADKYDKYKSWDLKNLPWHASDFDWDKLVPRSDVKDVLKNLKTVFSQCDEICIMTDVDPTGEGQVLGWEPIDKLGFSHKKITRAYFSDETDKEQTLKAFDNRVKLKPMKQDPEWKMGAFRQRWDFVSMQFSRITRNLGDKKTNLPQGRLKSAIIRIIGDRLAEIKAYKKIPSYQVKFKDSNGNIFTKGDAEQYPKADDVPIKDFKTGNVQLVGTQTKKTTPPALLTLSFLSSALESKGYKTDEVLKTYQMLYQSGFCTYPRTEDKFVTPDQFDQMLPLIDKIANLVGVNPKELTHRKPRKTHVKEGGVHGANRPGKNVPNNLQELSQFGPSAIDIYVLLARNYLATLAEDYEYEQQKANLKEYPEYTSSISVPKKLGWKSIYTDVSIDEESEEYKSFGRTADPYVYEGFPPKPAQPTMKWLMTQLDKGSKANTGVKKEAIVKRTEEILKLLNEHGHKVETSGIGTGATQASIYSDLTKAKKVKGKIVTHPMIKSVKGKLQLTSQGQMSYELLPDTYIGSLELTELVYAEMTAIKAGLLNMDKCLDEIEFFVKQDLQTMMINSEKMRKNLNIEVNDLVDQKEKEVLEFEGKEWNVSREWGGERFTDQQWADLKAGKTIEVTRISAKTKNPYTVLGKLSKQSFKGDKGTVEYVGFENLGFAPKKECPNSWGGHVFTDDEKAKLNVGETIYVEKLKSAKTGNFYNANLKLEDDGNGGKKIVPSFG
;
A
#
# COMPACT_ATOMS: atom_id res chain seq x y z
N MET A 1 -7.23 -25.86 -42.00
CA MET A 1 -8.13 -25.13 -41.08
C MET A 1 -7.79 -25.61 -39.69
N ALA A 2 -7.07 -24.78 -38.93
CA ALA A 2 -6.72 -25.09 -37.56
C ALA A 2 -7.80 -24.55 -36.58
N THR A 3 -7.89 -25.12 -35.39
CA THR A 3 -8.67 -24.58 -34.31
C THR A 3 -7.75 -23.91 -33.30
N ILE A 4 -7.93 -22.61 -33.06
CA ILE A 4 -7.09 -21.80 -32.20
C ILE A 4 -7.89 -21.29 -31.02
N ALA A 5 -7.43 -21.61 -29.81
CA ALA A 5 -7.97 -21.01 -28.58
C ALA A 5 -7.25 -19.70 -28.29
N ILE A 6 -7.98 -18.59 -28.10
CA ILE A 6 -7.43 -17.33 -27.60
C ILE A 6 -7.69 -17.26 -26.11
N LEU A 7 -6.62 -17.35 -25.31
CA LEU A 7 -6.70 -17.27 -23.85
C LEU A 7 -6.49 -15.83 -23.38
N ASN A 8 -7.51 -15.27 -22.74
CA ASN A 8 -7.52 -13.94 -22.16
C ASN A 8 -7.41 -13.98 -20.63
N GLU A 9 -6.97 -12.90 -20.02
CA GLU A 9 -6.76 -12.79 -18.56
C GLU A 9 -8.08 -12.80 -17.76
N LYS A 10 -9.11 -12.14 -18.30
CA LYS A 10 -10.36 -11.85 -17.59
C LYS A 10 -11.58 -11.83 -18.53
N PRO A 11 -12.79 -12.02 -17.99
CA PRO A 11 -14.02 -12.06 -18.81
C PRO A 11 -14.28 -10.79 -19.61
N SER A 12 -13.95 -9.62 -19.08
CA SER A 12 -14.13 -8.34 -19.79
C SER A 12 -13.24 -8.25 -21.02
N GLN A 13 -11.99 -8.66 -20.90
CA GLN A 13 -11.03 -8.69 -22.02
C GLN A 13 -11.51 -9.66 -23.12
N ALA A 14 -11.95 -10.85 -22.74
CA ALA A 14 -12.49 -11.81 -23.69
C ALA A 14 -13.71 -11.25 -24.45
N ARG A 15 -14.60 -10.49 -23.79
CA ARG A 15 -15.72 -9.82 -24.45
C ARG A 15 -15.26 -8.75 -25.45
N ASN A 16 -14.27 -7.93 -25.08
CA ASN A 16 -13.69 -6.92 -25.97
C ASN A 16 -13.01 -7.56 -27.18
N ILE A 17 -12.23 -8.58 -26.97
CA ILE A 17 -11.59 -9.36 -28.04
C ILE A 17 -12.65 -10.01 -28.93
N ALA A 18 -13.69 -10.64 -28.37
CA ALA A 18 -14.77 -11.23 -29.15
C ALA A 18 -15.50 -10.19 -30.03
N LYS A 19 -15.76 -9.01 -29.48
CA LYS A 19 -16.33 -7.88 -30.25
C LYS A 19 -15.40 -7.45 -31.39
N ASN A 20 -14.10 -7.30 -31.13
CA ASN A 20 -13.12 -6.88 -32.12
C ASN A 20 -13.00 -7.90 -33.25
N PHE A 21 -13.10 -9.19 -32.94
CA PHE A 21 -13.07 -10.29 -33.91
C PHE A 21 -14.41 -10.51 -34.62
N GLY A 22 -15.47 -9.77 -34.28
CA GLY A 22 -16.82 -9.98 -34.85
C GLY A 22 -17.40 -11.35 -34.49
N ALA A 23 -17.05 -11.88 -33.31
CA ALA A 23 -17.46 -13.19 -32.88
C ALA A 23 -18.95 -13.26 -32.49
N SER A 24 -19.63 -14.34 -32.87
CA SER A 24 -20.94 -14.71 -32.33
C SER A 24 -20.73 -15.51 -31.05
N GLY A 25 -21.12 -14.93 -29.93
CA GLY A 25 -20.68 -15.44 -28.61
C GLY A 25 -19.16 -15.29 -28.46
N PHE A 26 -18.45 -16.41 -28.33
CA PHE A 26 -16.99 -16.46 -28.22
C PHE A 26 -16.35 -17.31 -29.34
N ARG A 27 -17.02 -17.42 -30.50
CA ARG A 27 -16.55 -18.20 -31.65
C ARG A 27 -16.60 -17.38 -32.92
N THR A 28 -15.60 -17.53 -33.77
CA THR A 28 -15.52 -16.89 -35.09
C THR A 28 -14.55 -17.63 -36.00
N THR A 29 -14.35 -17.16 -37.20
CA THR A 29 -13.29 -17.60 -38.12
C THR A 29 -12.41 -16.42 -38.50
N ARG A 30 -11.11 -16.66 -38.66
CA ARG A 30 -10.16 -15.67 -39.16
C ARG A 30 -9.04 -16.33 -40.00
N ASN A 31 -8.79 -15.78 -41.16
CA ASN A 31 -7.76 -16.30 -42.08
C ASN A 31 -7.90 -17.80 -42.40
N GLY A 32 -9.14 -18.31 -42.43
CA GLY A 32 -9.46 -19.71 -42.68
C GLY A 32 -9.41 -20.61 -41.42
N ASP A 33 -9.02 -20.13 -40.25
CA ASP A 33 -8.96 -20.89 -39.01
C ASP A 33 -10.17 -20.64 -38.13
N ASN A 34 -10.58 -21.66 -37.34
CA ASN A 34 -11.60 -21.56 -36.30
C ASN A 34 -11.03 -20.93 -35.05
N ILE A 35 -11.66 -19.89 -34.52
CA ILE A 35 -11.22 -19.17 -33.33
C ILE A 35 -12.20 -19.42 -32.19
N ILE A 36 -11.69 -19.84 -31.03
CA ILE A 36 -12.47 -19.98 -29.78
C ILE A 36 -11.83 -19.06 -28.75
N ILE A 37 -12.61 -18.08 -28.26
CA ILE A 37 -12.14 -17.10 -27.28
C ILE A 37 -12.52 -17.61 -25.89
N VAL A 38 -11.52 -17.72 -25.00
CA VAL A 38 -11.70 -18.15 -23.61
C VAL A 38 -10.97 -17.18 -22.67
N HIS A 39 -11.25 -17.30 -21.38
CA HIS A 39 -10.63 -16.43 -20.39
C HIS A 39 -10.31 -17.15 -19.09
N ALA A 40 -9.33 -16.65 -18.38
CA ALA A 40 -9.12 -16.84 -16.97
C ALA A 40 -9.93 -15.85 -16.13
N VAL A 41 -9.69 -15.78 -14.85
CA VAL A 41 -10.19 -14.77 -13.91
C VAL A 41 -9.04 -14.29 -13.02
N GLY A 42 -7.98 -13.81 -13.66
CA GLY A 42 -6.67 -13.62 -13.06
C GLY A 42 -5.96 -14.97 -12.87
N HIS A 43 -5.00 -15.06 -11.95
CA HIS A 43 -4.35 -16.32 -11.62
C HIS A 43 -5.35 -17.40 -11.20
N LEU A 44 -5.31 -18.54 -11.85
CA LEU A 44 -6.18 -19.69 -11.55
C LEU A 44 -5.53 -20.62 -10.53
N TYR A 45 -4.23 -20.59 -10.43
CA TYR A 45 -3.43 -21.36 -9.49
C TYR A 45 -2.63 -20.43 -8.58
N GLN A 46 -2.23 -20.96 -7.42
CA GLN A 46 -1.45 -20.20 -6.44
C GLN A 46 -0.58 -21.15 -5.61
N TYR A 47 0.47 -20.63 -5.00
CA TYR A 47 1.20 -21.36 -3.96
C TYR A 47 0.31 -21.51 -2.73
N ASP A 48 0.33 -22.69 -2.09
CA ASP A 48 -0.46 -22.95 -0.88
C ASP A 48 0.15 -22.25 0.34
N THR A 49 -0.16 -20.95 0.48
CA THR A 49 0.29 -20.15 1.62
C THR A 49 -0.40 -20.51 2.94
N SER A 50 -1.46 -21.32 2.90
CA SER A 50 -2.15 -21.82 4.10
C SER A 50 -1.42 -23.00 4.74
N ASP A 51 -0.69 -23.76 3.92
CA ASP A 51 0.11 -24.90 4.35
C ASP A 51 1.33 -25.09 3.43
N ILE A 52 2.37 -24.32 3.68
CA ILE A 52 3.60 -24.33 2.87
C ILE A 52 4.36 -25.66 2.95
N THR A 53 4.06 -26.50 3.96
CA THR A 53 4.72 -27.80 4.11
C THR A 53 4.41 -28.76 2.96
N LYS A 54 3.29 -28.53 2.24
CA LYS A 54 2.96 -29.29 1.04
C LYS A 54 3.91 -29.05 -0.13
N MET A 55 4.64 -27.93 -0.08
CA MET A 55 5.58 -27.52 -1.13
C MET A 55 7.02 -27.96 -0.86
N VAL A 56 7.29 -28.59 0.27
CA VAL A 56 8.63 -29.06 0.65
C VAL A 56 8.68 -30.57 0.79
N PRO A 57 9.87 -31.21 0.69
CA PRO A 57 10.08 -32.62 0.98
C PRO A 57 9.72 -32.98 2.42
N ALA A 58 9.31 -34.23 2.65
CA ALA A 58 8.84 -34.70 3.95
C ALA A 58 9.89 -34.59 5.08
N ASP A 59 11.15 -34.80 4.75
CA ASP A 59 12.30 -34.65 5.67
C ASP A 59 12.54 -33.23 6.16
N LYS A 60 12.00 -32.23 5.45
CA LYS A 60 12.10 -30.80 5.78
C LYS A 60 10.82 -30.24 6.42
N TYR A 61 9.78 -31.06 6.56
CA TYR A 61 8.46 -30.65 7.03
C TYR A 61 8.50 -29.84 8.33
N ASP A 62 9.25 -30.29 9.33
CA ASP A 62 9.29 -29.68 10.65
C ASP A 62 9.86 -28.25 10.63
N LYS A 63 10.82 -27.96 9.75
CA LYS A 63 11.37 -26.63 9.57
C LYS A 63 10.28 -25.62 9.10
N TYR A 64 9.39 -26.03 8.22
CA TYR A 64 8.40 -25.16 7.59
C TYR A 64 7.04 -25.14 8.28
N LYS A 65 6.76 -26.11 9.16
CA LYS A 65 5.50 -26.27 9.88
C LYS A 65 5.24 -25.14 10.87
N SER A 66 6.26 -24.69 11.59
CA SER A 66 6.12 -23.68 12.62
C SER A 66 6.58 -22.29 12.15
N TRP A 67 6.07 -21.27 12.82
CA TRP A 67 6.48 -19.88 12.61
C TRP A 67 7.66 -19.45 13.51
N ASP A 68 8.37 -20.40 14.06
CA ASP A 68 9.49 -20.18 14.96
C ASP A 68 10.66 -19.51 14.22
N LEU A 69 11.21 -18.47 14.81
CA LEU A 69 12.35 -17.70 14.23
C LEU A 69 13.61 -18.56 14.05
N LYS A 70 13.80 -19.61 14.87
CA LYS A 70 14.93 -20.55 14.72
C LYS A 70 14.92 -21.31 13.39
N ASN A 71 13.74 -21.38 12.72
CA ASN A 71 13.57 -22.06 11.45
C ASN A 71 13.87 -21.19 10.23
N LEU A 72 14.28 -19.94 10.45
CA LEU A 72 14.70 -18.99 9.41
C LEU A 72 16.21 -18.98 9.23
N PRO A 73 16.72 -18.72 8.04
CA PRO A 73 16.01 -18.46 6.80
C PRO A 73 15.46 -19.73 6.12
N TRP A 74 14.46 -19.55 5.26
CA TRP A 74 14.03 -20.58 4.33
C TRP A 74 15.00 -20.64 3.15
N HIS A 75 15.18 -21.84 2.60
CA HIS A 75 15.95 -22.03 1.38
C HIS A 75 14.99 -22.12 0.20
N ALA A 76 15.19 -21.25 -0.82
CA ALA A 76 14.34 -21.25 -2.01
C ALA A 76 14.37 -22.60 -2.75
N SER A 77 15.51 -23.30 -2.70
CA SER A 77 15.73 -24.64 -3.26
C SER A 77 14.96 -25.76 -2.56
N ASP A 78 14.41 -25.54 -1.36
CA ASP A 78 13.61 -26.53 -0.66
C ASP A 78 12.19 -26.64 -1.22
N PHE A 79 11.72 -25.63 -1.96
CA PHE A 79 10.36 -25.59 -2.46
C PHE A 79 10.22 -26.24 -3.83
N ASP A 80 9.23 -27.09 -3.96
CA ASP A 80 8.75 -27.58 -5.25
C ASP A 80 7.82 -26.53 -5.89
N TRP A 81 8.41 -25.69 -6.73
CA TRP A 81 7.72 -24.57 -7.39
C TRP A 81 6.66 -25.01 -8.41
N ASP A 82 6.64 -26.30 -8.77
CA ASP A 82 5.60 -26.85 -9.65
C ASP A 82 4.33 -27.26 -8.85
N LYS A 83 4.36 -27.26 -7.50
CA LYS A 83 3.21 -27.54 -6.64
C LYS A 83 2.31 -26.32 -6.44
N LEU A 84 1.60 -25.95 -7.49
CA LEU A 84 0.54 -24.96 -7.42
C LEU A 84 -0.81 -25.63 -7.17
N VAL A 85 -1.64 -24.99 -6.37
CA VAL A 85 -3.03 -25.43 -6.08
C VAL A 85 -4.02 -24.51 -6.79
N PRO A 86 -5.12 -25.07 -7.34
CA PRO A 86 -6.16 -24.25 -7.93
C PRO A 86 -6.87 -23.43 -6.83
N ARG A 87 -7.25 -22.22 -7.15
CA ARG A 87 -8.14 -21.42 -6.29
C ARG A 87 -9.49 -22.13 -6.16
N SER A 88 -10.13 -21.99 -5.02
CA SER A 88 -11.41 -22.67 -4.73
C SER A 88 -12.59 -22.22 -5.60
N ASP A 89 -12.50 -21.00 -6.15
CA ASP A 89 -13.56 -20.31 -6.90
C ASP A 89 -13.47 -20.46 -8.43
N VAL A 90 -12.50 -21.26 -8.96
CA VAL A 90 -12.21 -21.30 -10.41
C VAL A 90 -12.51 -22.64 -11.08
N LYS A 91 -13.18 -23.55 -10.39
CA LYS A 91 -13.44 -24.93 -10.86
C LYS A 91 -14.12 -24.97 -12.24
N ASP A 92 -15.13 -24.14 -12.46
CA ASP A 92 -15.88 -24.11 -13.72
C ASP A 92 -15.04 -23.49 -14.84
N VAL A 93 -14.22 -22.48 -14.53
CA VAL A 93 -13.29 -21.88 -15.49
C VAL A 93 -12.27 -22.90 -15.95
N LEU A 94 -11.66 -23.65 -15.02
CA LEU A 94 -10.69 -24.70 -15.36
C LEU A 94 -11.33 -25.81 -16.19
N LYS A 95 -12.56 -26.23 -15.88
CA LYS A 95 -13.31 -27.22 -16.66
C LYS A 95 -13.54 -26.74 -18.09
N ASN A 96 -13.95 -25.49 -18.27
CA ASN A 96 -14.14 -24.89 -19.59
C ASN A 96 -12.83 -24.83 -20.39
N LEU A 97 -11.76 -24.31 -19.77
CA LEU A 97 -10.44 -24.24 -20.41
C LEU A 97 -9.94 -25.63 -20.83
N LYS A 98 -10.08 -26.65 -19.97
CA LYS A 98 -9.71 -28.04 -20.31
C LYS A 98 -10.46 -28.57 -21.52
N THR A 99 -11.78 -28.31 -21.58
CA THR A 99 -12.62 -28.72 -22.72
C THR A 99 -12.20 -28.02 -24.00
N VAL A 100 -11.97 -26.72 -23.98
CA VAL A 100 -11.57 -25.97 -25.17
C VAL A 100 -10.16 -26.32 -25.63
N PHE A 101 -9.20 -26.40 -24.69
CA PHE A 101 -7.81 -26.73 -25.03
C PHE A 101 -7.66 -28.13 -25.60
N SER A 102 -8.50 -29.11 -25.17
CA SER A 102 -8.46 -30.44 -25.76
C SER A 102 -8.83 -30.46 -27.27
N GLN A 103 -9.69 -29.52 -27.70
CA GLN A 103 -10.20 -29.43 -29.07
C GLN A 103 -9.35 -28.56 -30.01
N CYS A 104 -8.36 -27.84 -29.48
CA CYS A 104 -7.56 -26.89 -30.26
C CYS A 104 -6.25 -27.48 -30.74
N ASP A 105 -5.77 -26.99 -31.88
CA ASP A 105 -4.45 -27.27 -32.44
C ASP A 105 -3.39 -26.31 -31.88
N GLU A 106 -3.85 -25.08 -31.60
CA GLU A 106 -3.01 -23.99 -31.11
C GLU A 106 -3.70 -23.26 -29.94
N ILE A 107 -2.92 -22.83 -28.95
CA ILE A 107 -3.37 -21.94 -27.88
C ILE A 107 -2.58 -20.62 -28.00
N CYS A 108 -3.30 -19.54 -28.26
CA CYS A 108 -2.73 -18.19 -28.33
C CYS A 108 -2.96 -17.48 -26.97
N ILE A 109 -1.89 -17.20 -26.24
CA ILE A 109 -1.93 -16.36 -25.05
C ILE A 109 -2.15 -14.91 -25.49
N MET A 110 -3.26 -14.30 -25.06
CA MET A 110 -3.63 -12.92 -25.35
C MET A 110 -4.08 -12.25 -24.05
N THR A 111 -3.23 -12.35 -23.02
CA THR A 111 -3.34 -11.67 -21.74
C THR A 111 -2.69 -10.29 -21.81
N ASP A 112 -2.87 -9.44 -20.79
CA ASP A 112 -2.23 -8.13 -20.73
C ASP A 112 -0.70 -8.25 -20.92
N VAL A 113 -0.10 -7.26 -21.56
CA VAL A 113 1.36 -7.13 -21.67
C VAL A 113 1.84 -6.34 -20.46
N ASP A 114 2.64 -6.96 -19.64
CA ASP A 114 3.07 -6.42 -18.34
C ASP A 114 4.61 -6.42 -18.26
N PRO A 115 5.25 -5.29 -17.88
CA PRO A 115 6.71 -5.19 -17.80
C PRO A 115 7.34 -6.11 -16.74
N THR A 116 6.53 -6.73 -15.86
CA THR A 116 6.98 -7.69 -14.84
C THR A 116 6.76 -9.15 -15.23
N GLY A 117 6.23 -9.43 -16.43
CA GLY A 117 5.98 -10.79 -16.93
C GLY A 117 4.77 -11.48 -16.32
N GLU A 118 3.93 -10.78 -15.56
CA GLU A 118 2.76 -11.38 -14.89
C GLU A 118 1.76 -11.96 -15.90
N GLY A 119 1.43 -11.21 -16.95
CA GLY A 119 0.52 -11.70 -17.99
C GLY A 119 1.01 -12.97 -18.69
N GLN A 120 2.33 -13.13 -18.83
CA GLN A 120 2.91 -14.33 -19.42
C GLN A 120 2.78 -15.54 -18.49
N VAL A 121 3.06 -15.37 -17.19
CA VAL A 121 2.90 -16.44 -16.20
C VAL A 121 1.45 -16.86 -16.11
N LEU A 122 0.52 -15.89 -16.07
CA LEU A 122 -0.92 -16.12 -15.98
C LEU A 122 -1.44 -16.90 -17.22
N GLY A 123 -0.89 -16.64 -18.39
CA GLY A 123 -1.22 -17.39 -19.61
C GLY A 123 -0.69 -18.83 -19.58
N TRP A 124 0.55 -19.04 -19.13
CA TRP A 124 1.17 -20.37 -19.06
C TRP A 124 0.59 -21.27 -17.98
N GLU A 125 0.20 -20.73 -16.81
CA GLU A 125 -0.29 -21.52 -15.70
C GLU A 125 -1.38 -22.54 -16.08
N PRO A 126 -2.52 -22.14 -16.66
CA PRO A 126 -3.58 -23.11 -17.01
C PRO A 126 -3.16 -24.05 -18.13
N ILE A 127 -2.32 -23.62 -19.07
CA ILE A 127 -1.84 -24.47 -20.17
C ILE A 127 -1.01 -25.60 -19.61
N ASP A 128 -0.06 -25.31 -18.72
CA ASP A 128 0.82 -26.28 -18.09
C ASP A 128 0.07 -27.21 -17.15
N LYS A 129 -0.69 -26.64 -16.19
CA LYS A 129 -1.39 -27.42 -15.15
C LYS A 129 -2.52 -28.30 -15.69
N LEU A 130 -3.10 -27.96 -16.82
CA LEU A 130 -4.08 -28.79 -17.51
C LEU A 130 -3.44 -29.80 -18.47
N GLY A 131 -2.11 -29.79 -18.67
CA GLY A 131 -1.36 -30.76 -19.46
C GLY A 131 -1.30 -30.46 -20.97
N PHE A 132 -1.47 -29.20 -21.38
CA PHE A 132 -1.52 -28.81 -22.79
C PHE A 132 -0.25 -28.12 -23.29
N SER A 133 0.84 -28.12 -22.53
CA SER A 133 2.13 -27.52 -22.93
C SER A 133 2.77 -28.16 -24.18
N HIS A 134 2.31 -29.34 -24.58
CA HIS A 134 2.74 -30.05 -25.78
C HIS A 134 2.17 -29.48 -27.09
N LYS A 135 1.11 -28.65 -27.02
CA LYS A 135 0.49 -28.01 -28.18
C LYS A 135 1.32 -26.84 -28.69
N LYS A 136 0.96 -26.35 -29.88
CA LYS A 136 1.53 -25.09 -30.39
C LYS A 136 1.05 -23.93 -29.53
N ILE A 137 1.97 -23.27 -28.80
CA ILE A 137 1.66 -22.11 -27.97
C ILE A 137 2.23 -20.86 -28.63
N THR A 138 1.38 -19.85 -28.76
CA THR A 138 1.72 -18.56 -29.35
C THR A 138 1.36 -17.40 -28.42
N ARG A 139 1.94 -16.23 -28.66
CA ARG A 139 1.70 -15.00 -27.91
C ARG A 139 1.31 -13.87 -28.86
N ALA A 140 0.18 -13.21 -28.59
CA ALA A 140 -0.21 -11.98 -29.25
C ALA A 140 0.01 -10.81 -28.30
N TYR A 141 0.85 -9.84 -28.71
CA TYR A 141 1.18 -8.65 -27.94
C TYR A 141 0.34 -7.47 -28.41
N PHE A 142 -0.48 -6.91 -27.53
CA PHE A 142 -1.32 -5.73 -27.79
C PHE A 142 -1.22 -4.75 -26.64
N SER A 143 -1.48 -3.47 -26.90
CA SER A 143 -1.43 -2.41 -25.91
C SER A 143 -2.80 -2.00 -25.39
N ASP A 144 -3.86 -2.20 -26.17
CA ASP A 144 -5.23 -1.83 -25.82
C ASP A 144 -6.25 -2.88 -26.32
N GLU A 145 -6.89 -3.58 -25.39
CA GLU A 145 -7.91 -4.61 -25.69
C GLU A 145 -9.16 -4.04 -26.35
N THR A 146 -9.39 -2.72 -26.25
CA THR A 146 -10.55 -2.04 -26.83
C THR A 146 -10.31 -1.60 -28.28
N ASP A 147 -9.06 -1.61 -28.72
CA ASP A 147 -8.67 -1.26 -30.09
C ASP A 147 -8.76 -2.47 -31.02
N LYS A 148 -9.75 -2.43 -31.93
CA LYS A 148 -10.00 -3.50 -32.88
C LYS A 148 -8.81 -3.76 -33.80
N GLU A 149 -8.22 -2.72 -34.37
CA GLU A 149 -7.13 -2.85 -35.34
C GLU A 149 -5.88 -3.43 -34.69
N GLN A 150 -5.50 -2.91 -33.50
CA GLN A 150 -4.36 -3.40 -32.75
C GLN A 150 -4.53 -4.87 -32.34
N THR A 151 -5.69 -5.24 -31.83
CA THR A 151 -5.94 -6.62 -31.37
C THR A 151 -5.93 -7.62 -32.51
N LEU A 152 -6.48 -7.28 -33.68
CA LEU A 152 -6.45 -8.13 -34.87
C LEU A 152 -5.02 -8.26 -35.41
N LYS A 153 -4.31 -7.15 -35.54
CA LYS A 153 -2.90 -7.13 -35.99
C LYS A 153 -1.99 -7.92 -35.03
N ALA A 154 -2.20 -7.79 -33.71
CA ALA A 154 -1.45 -8.56 -32.71
C ALA A 154 -1.67 -10.07 -32.85
N PHE A 155 -2.92 -10.50 -33.08
CA PHE A 155 -3.22 -11.90 -33.31
C PHE A 155 -2.62 -12.42 -34.65
N ASP A 156 -2.69 -11.66 -35.73
CA ASP A 156 -2.13 -12.05 -37.00
C ASP A 156 -0.61 -12.18 -36.97
N ASN A 157 0.06 -11.32 -36.18
CA ASN A 157 1.51 -11.30 -35.97
C ASN A 157 1.97 -12.08 -34.73
N ARG A 158 1.11 -12.96 -34.18
CA ARG A 158 1.46 -13.72 -32.96
C ARG A 158 2.72 -14.56 -33.15
N VAL A 159 3.55 -14.58 -32.12
CA VAL A 159 4.84 -15.28 -32.16
C VAL A 159 4.75 -16.64 -31.48
N LYS A 160 5.43 -17.66 -32.01
CA LYS A 160 5.56 -18.96 -31.38
C LYS A 160 6.42 -18.83 -30.10
N LEU A 161 5.95 -19.32 -29.00
CA LEU A 161 6.71 -19.34 -27.77
C LEU A 161 7.65 -20.53 -27.64
N LYS A 162 8.73 -20.34 -26.88
CA LYS A 162 9.56 -21.43 -26.37
C LYS A 162 8.79 -22.21 -25.31
N PRO A 163 9.20 -23.46 -24.98
CA PRO A 163 8.63 -24.18 -23.83
C PRO A 163 8.65 -23.31 -22.56
N MET A 164 7.63 -23.41 -21.72
CA MET A 164 7.39 -22.55 -20.56
C MET A 164 8.66 -22.22 -19.75
N LYS A 165 9.40 -23.26 -19.31
CA LYS A 165 10.63 -23.09 -18.49
C LYS A 165 11.81 -22.45 -19.27
N GLN A 166 11.68 -22.28 -20.59
CA GLN A 166 12.66 -21.60 -21.45
C GLN A 166 12.18 -20.21 -21.90
N ASP A 167 10.90 -19.88 -21.67
CA ASP A 167 10.31 -18.60 -22.04
C ASP A 167 10.88 -17.48 -21.16
N PRO A 168 11.52 -16.45 -21.75
CA PRO A 168 12.18 -15.38 -20.99
C PRO A 168 11.21 -14.56 -20.12
N GLU A 169 10.01 -14.25 -20.63
CA GLU A 169 9.02 -13.47 -19.89
C GLU A 169 8.40 -14.28 -18.76
N TRP A 170 8.17 -15.57 -19.00
CA TRP A 170 7.74 -16.47 -17.94
C TRP A 170 8.78 -16.57 -16.81
N LYS A 171 10.07 -16.73 -17.16
CA LYS A 171 11.15 -16.77 -16.15
C LYS A 171 11.17 -15.51 -15.28
N MET A 172 11.05 -14.35 -15.90
CA MET A 172 11.00 -13.07 -15.21
C MET A 172 9.81 -12.99 -14.23
N GLY A 173 8.62 -13.34 -14.70
CA GLY A 173 7.41 -13.33 -13.87
C GLY A 173 7.42 -14.40 -12.78
N ALA A 174 7.91 -15.61 -13.08
CA ALA A 174 8.07 -16.69 -12.11
C ALA A 174 9.07 -16.32 -11.00
N PHE A 175 10.19 -15.67 -11.37
CA PHE A 175 11.16 -15.14 -10.39
C PHE A 175 10.47 -14.18 -9.43
N ARG A 176 9.72 -13.20 -9.92
CA ARG A 176 8.98 -12.25 -9.08
C ARG A 176 8.02 -12.95 -8.13
N GLN A 177 7.21 -13.90 -8.62
CA GLN A 177 6.26 -14.63 -7.78
C GLN A 177 6.96 -15.44 -6.69
N ARG A 178 8.06 -16.13 -7.02
CA ARG A 178 8.85 -16.92 -6.07
C ARG A 178 9.53 -16.01 -5.05
N TRP A 179 10.09 -14.90 -5.49
CA TRP A 179 10.68 -13.89 -4.63
C TRP A 179 9.67 -13.36 -3.62
N ASP A 180 8.48 -12.96 -4.08
CA ASP A 180 7.40 -12.46 -3.23
C ASP A 180 6.90 -13.55 -2.25
N PHE A 181 6.86 -14.82 -2.67
CA PHE A 181 6.54 -15.94 -1.79
C PHE A 181 7.59 -16.13 -0.69
N VAL A 182 8.87 -16.22 -1.05
CA VAL A 182 9.95 -16.42 -0.07
C VAL A 182 10.07 -15.21 0.87
N SER A 183 9.75 -14.01 0.40
CA SER A 183 9.74 -12.78 1.23
C SER A 183 8.71 -12.78 2.37
N MET A 184 7.74 -13.72 2.38
CA MET A 184 6.82 -13.87 3.52
C MET A 184 7.52 -14.12 4.85
N GLN A 185 8.77 -14.57 4.84
CA GLN A 185 9.61 -14.74 6.02
C GLN A 185 9.74 -13.45 6.83
N PHE A 186 9.89 -12.30 6.16
CA PHE A 186 9.96 -11.00 6.84
C PHE A 186 8.70 -10.69 7.65
N SER A 187 7.52 -11.09 7.14
CA SER A 187 6.27 -10.96 7.89
C SER A 187 6.21 -11.88 9.12
N ARG A 188 6.87 -13.04 9.07
CA ARG A 188 7.01 -13.93 10.23
C ARG A 188 7.90 -13.33 11.29
N ILE A 189 9.03 -12.71 10.88
CA ILE A 189 9.94 -12.02 11.79
C ILE A 189 9.17 -10.90 12.51
N THR A 190 8.54 -9.99 11.76
CA THR A 190 7.85 -8.84 12.35
C THR A 190 6.68 -9.23 13.24
N ARG A 191 5.93 -10.29 12.90
CA ARG A 191 4.88 -10.81 13.77
C ARG A 191 5.44 -11.33 15.11
N ASN A 192 6.54 -12.09 15.08
CA ASN A 192 7.14 -12.67 16.29
C ASN A 192 7.81 -11.61 17.17
N LEU A 193 8.40 -10.59 16.57
CA LEU A 193 9.09 -9.51 17.27
C LEU A 193 8.17 -8.35 17.66
N GLY A 194 6.98 -8.26 17.06
CA GLY A 194 5.94 -7.30 17.39
C GLY A 194 5.13 -7.69 18.63
N ASP A 195 3.81 -7.48 18.59
CA ASP A 195 2.89 -7.79 19.68
C ASP A 195 2.39 -9.25 19.70
N LYS A 196 2.85 -10.08 18.77
CA LYS A 196 2.43 -11.47 18.52
C LYS A 196 0.91 -11.66 18.30
N LYS A 197 0.13 -10.61 18.45
CA LYS A 197 -1.36 -10.62 18.33
C LYS A 197 -1.81 -10.26 16.92
N THR A 198 -1.06 -9.39 16.23
CA THR A 198 -1.41 -8.86 14.91
C THR A 198 -0.37 -9.22 13.86
N ASN A 199 -0.85 -9.45 12.64
CA ASN A 199 0.05 -9.60 11.51
C ASN A 199 0.57 -8.22 11.09
N LEU A 200 1.90 -8.09 10.99
CA LEU A 200 2.61 -6.92 10.46
C LEU A 200 3.20 -7.29 9.10
N PRO A 201 2.41 -7.31 8.01
CA PRO A 201 2.87 -7.79 6.70
C PRO A 201 3.99 -6.92 6.17
N GLN A 202 5.04 -7.58 5.72
CA GLN A 202 6.20 -6.99 5.07
C GLN A 202 6.24 -7.35 3.58
N GLY A 203 7.02 -6.61 2.82
CA GLY A 203 7.25 -6.81 1.40
C GLY A 203 7.91 -5.58 0.81
N ARG A 204 8.60 -5.73 -0.31
CA ARG A 204 9.40 -4.68 -0.95
C ARG A 204 8.72 -3.30 -1.00
N LEU A 205 7.45 -3.25 -1.40
CA LEU A 205 6.71 -1.99 -1.50
C LEU A 205 6.00 -1.62 -0.19
N LYS A 206 5.45 -2.60 0.55
CA LYS A 206 4.76 -2.36 1.83
C LYS A 206 5.70 -1.74 2.85
N SER A 207 6.86 -2.36 3.03
CA SER A 207 7.89 -1.88 3.97
C SER A 207 8.44 -0.51 3.57
N ALA A 208 8.68 -0.29 2.27
CA ALA A 208 9.13 0.99 1.73
C ALA A 208 8.12 2.12 2.02
N ILE A 209 6.83 1.90 1.78
CA ILE A 209 5.79 2.89 2.08
C ILE A 209 5.74 3.24 3.57
N ILE A 210 5.75 2.23 4.45
CA ILE A 210 5.76 2.43 5.90
C ILE A 210 7.00 3.20 6.32
N ARG A 211 8.17 2.86 5.76
CA ARG A 211 9.44 3.52 6.07
C ARG A 211 9.44 4.98 5.63
N ILE A 212 9.06 5.28 4.40
CA ILE A 212 9.00 6.65 3.86
C ILE A 212 8.11 7.55 4.73
N ILE A 213 6.91 7.07 5.09
CA ILE A 213 5.97 7.84 5.92
C ILE A 213 6.54 8.01 7.33
N GLY A 214 7.06 6.93 7.93
CA GLY A 214 7.60 6.95 9.28
C GLY A 214 8.81 7.89 9.43
N ASP A 215 9.75 7.84 8.48
CA ASP A 215 10.92 8.72 8.46
C ASP A 215 10.49 10.20 8.38
N ARG A 216 9.51 10.52 7.51
CA ARG A 216 8.96 11.90 7.43
C ARG A 216 8.30 12.32 8.73
N LEU A 217 7.53 11.45 9.38
CA LEU A 217 6.90 11.76 10.66
C LEU A 217 7.94 11.91 11.78
N ALA A 218 9.02 11.13 11.76
CA ALA A 218 10.15 11.26 12.68
C ALA A 218 10.89 12.59 12.48
N GLU A 219 11.15 13.01 11.22
CA GLU A 219 11.71 14.34 10.90
C GLU A 219 10.84 15.47 11.46
N ILE A 220 9.51 15.39 11.27
CA ILE A 220 8.58 16.38 11.79
C ILE A 220 8.62 16.44 13.33
N LYS A 221 8.70 15.28 13.99
CA LYS A 221 8.80 15.18 15.44
C LYS A 221 10.12 15.73 15.98
N ALA A 222 11.21 15.48 15.26
CA ALA A 222 12.55 15.95 15.62
C ALA A 222 12.78 17.45 15.31
N TYR A 223 11.92 18.05 14.48
CA TYR A 223 12.07 19.43 14.06
C TYR A 223 12.05 20.40 15.24
N LYS A 224 13.10 21.22 15.32
CA LYS A 224 13.19 22.31 16.29
C LYS A 224 13.17 23.64 15.54
N LYS A 225 12.27 24.52 15.94
CA LYS A 225 12.19 25.89 15.41
C LYS A 225 13.29 26.75 16.07
N ILE A 226 14.52 26.59 15.57
CA ILE A 226 15.67 27.38 16.04
C ILE A 226 15.81 28.59 15.10
N PRO A 227 15.66 29.82 15.60
CA PRO A 227 15.84 31.01 14.77
C PRO A 227 17.31 31.20 14.39
N SER A 228 17.53 31.77 13.22
CA SER A 228 18.78 32.35 12.79
C SER A 228 18.53 33.73 12.18
N TYR A 229 19.45 34.63 12.34
CA TYR A 229 19.28 36.02 11.92
C TYR A 229 20.33 36.38 10.89
N GLN A 230 19.92 37.17 9.88
CA GLN A 230 20.81 37.65 8.82
C GLN A 230 20.34 38.99 8.28
N VAL A 231 21.21 39.71 7.59
CA VAL A 231 20.80 40.90 6.84
C VAL A 231 20.11 40.49 5.55
N LYS A 232 18.95 41.06 5.30
CA LYS A 232 18.28 41.06 3.99
C LYS A 232 17.86 42.49 3.65
N PHE A 233 17.55 42.71 2.38
CA PHE A 233 16.99 43.99 1.95
C PHE A 233 15.58 43.78 1.42
N LYS A 234 14.73 44.79 1.60
CA LYS A 234 13.36 44.77 1.12
C LYS A 234 13.04 46.07 0.40
N ASP A 235 12.53 45.99 -0.83
CA ASP A 235 12.10 47.16 -1.57
C ASP A 235 10.69 47.63 -1.20
N SER A 236 10.25 48.76 -1.70
CA SER A 236 8.92 49.32 -1.48
C SER A 236 7.77 48.44 -2.00
N ASN A 237 8.04 47.57 -2.95
CA ASN A 237 7.08 46.63 -3.54
C ASN A 237 7.07 45.26 -2.83
N GLY A 238 7.91 45.10 -1.79
CA GLY A 238 7.98 43.91 -0.96
C GLY A 238 8.91 42.82 -1.51
N ASN A 239 9.68 43.09 -2.56
CA ASN A 239 10.67 42.12 -3.05
C ASN A 239 11.85 42.05 -2.08
N ILE A 240 12.32 40.82 -1.84
CA ILE A 240 13.40 40.56 -0.88
C ILE A 240 14.68 40.27 -1.65
N PHE A 241 15.75 40.98 -1.31
CA PHE A 241 17.09 40.72 -1.83
C PHE A 241 17.88 39.92 -0.81
N THR A 242 18.48 38.83 -1.26
CA THR A 242 19.20 37.88 -0.43
C THR A 242 20.60 37.61 -0.98
N LYS A 243 21.54 37.34 -0.08
CA LYS A 243 22.87 36.82 -0.40
C LYS A 243 22.91 35.34 -0.08
N GLY A 244 23.36 34.49 -1.00
CA GLY A 244 23.28 33.04 -0.89
C GLY A 244 24.11 32.45 0.24
N ASP A 245 25.27 33.05 0.52
CA ASP A 245 26.25 32.71 1.56
C ASP A 245 26.21 33.71 2.72
N ALA A 246 25.08 34.36 2.99
CA ALA A 246 24.94 35.31 4.09
C ALA A 246 25.25 34.67 5.44
N GLU A 247 26.06 35.36 6.23
CA GLU A 247 26.37 34.94 7.59
C GLU A 247 25.11 34.82 8.44
N GLN A 248 25.04 33.74 9.21
CA GLN A 248 23.92 33.44 10.10
C GLN A 248 24.31 33.71 11.54
N TYR A 249 23.52 34.50 12.24
CA TYR A 249 23.75 34.90 13.63
C TYR A 249 22.74 34.21 14.57
N PRO A 250 23.15 33.76 15.77
CA PRO A 250 22.23 33.12 16.72
C PRO A 250 21.25 34.09 17.39
N LYS A 251 21.56 35.41 17.41
CA LYS A 251 20.74 36.48 18.01
C LYS A 251 20.59 37.64 17.06
N ALA A 252 19.46 38.33 17.13
CA ALA A 252 19.18 39.51 16.32
C ALA A 252 20.17 40.67 16.58
N ASP A 253 20.57 40.84 17.83
CA ASP A 253 21.49 41.91 18.26
C ASP A 253 22.94 41.73 17.74
N ASP A 254 23.29 40.49 17.38
CA ASP A 254 24.62 40.16 16.83
C ASP A 254 24.74 40.55 15.33
N VAL A 255 23.60 40.84 14.66
CA VAL A 255 23.58 41.16 13.22
C VAL A 255 24.12 42.57 13.00
N PRO A 256 25.14 42.77 12.15
CA PRO A 256 25.78 44.06 11.93
C PRO A 256 24.92 44.95 11.01
N ILE A 257 23.66 45.16 11.36
CA ILE A 257 22.71 45.92 10.51
C ILE A 257 23.13 47.39 10.30
N LYS A 258 23.88 47.95 11.23
CA LYS A 258 24.36 49.33 11.18
C LYS A 258 25.37 49.58 10.05
N ASP A 259 26.02 48.51 9.58
CA ASP A 259 27.01 48.59 8.49
C ASP A 259 26.35 48.64 7.11
N PHE A 260 25.03 48.50 7.06
CA PHE A 260 24.25 48.48 5.82
C PHE A 260 23.34 49.73 5.74
N LYS A 261 23.26 50.28 4.54
CA LYS A 261 22.39 51.42 4.20
C LYS A 261 21.44 51.02 3.08
N THR A 262 20.41 51.86 2.84
CA THR A 262 19.52 51.71 1.69
C THR A 262 20.34 51.56 0.41
N GLY A 263 20.06 50.50 -0.36
CA GLY A 263 20.72 50.23 -1.62
C GLY A 263 19.81 50.57 -2.82
N ASN A 264 20.43 51.07 -3.92
CA ASN A 264 19.72 51.33 -5.17
C ASN A 264 19.50 50.03 -5.94
N VAL A 265 18.25 49.75 -6.30
CA VAL A 265 17.90 48.56 -7.08
C VAL A 265 18.29 48.72 -8.54
N GLN A 266 19.05 47.78 -9.05
CA GLN A 266 19.52 47.75 -10.43
C GLN A 266 19.04 46.46 -11.12
N LEU A 267 18.31 46.58 -12.23
CA LEU A 267 17.97 45.46 -13.08
C LEU A 267 19.23 44.96 -13.80
N VAL A 268 19.62 43.71 -13.56
CA VAL A 268 20.84 43.12 -14.12
C VAL A 268 20.58 42.13 -15.23
N GLY A 269 19.33 41.72 -15.42
CA GLY A 269 18.96 40.82 -16.51
C GLY A 269 17.46 40.57 -16.61
N THR A 270 17.04 40.38 -17.85
CA THR A 270 15.68 39.97 -18.19
C THR A 270 15.77 38.79 -19.16
N GLN A 271 15.08 37.70 -18.87
CA GLN A 271 15.09 36.51 -19.71
C GLN A 271 13.68 35.95 -19.84
N THR A 272 13.23 35.79 -21.09
CA THR A 272 12.01 35.03 -21.35
C THR A 272 12.25 33.52 -21.14
N LYS A 273 11.45 32.90 -20.28
CA LYS A 273 11.48 31.46 -20.00
C LYS A 273 10.17 30.82 -20.41
N LYS A 274 10.28 29.56 -20.82
CA LYS A 274 9.13 28.73 -21.18
C LYS A 274 9.14 27.43 -20.36
N THR A 275 7.96 26.96 -19.99
CA THR A 275 7.79 25.63 -19.41
C THR A 275 6.78 24.84 -20.22
N THR A 276 7.16 23.61 -20.54
CA THR A 276 6.30 22.66 -21.24
C THR A 276 5.18 22.15 -20.32
N PRO A 277 4.08 21.60 -20.90
CA PRO A 277 3.05 20.95 -20.13
C PRO A 277 3.60 19.85 -19.18
N PRO A 278 2.92 19.54 -18.08
CA PRO A 278 3.32 18.46 -17.17
C PRO A 278 3.24 17.11 -17.87
N ALA A 279 4.00 16.14 -17.38
CA ALA A 279 3.91 14.75 -17.85
C ALA A 279 2.49 14.20 -17.70
N LEU A 280 2.14 13.23 -18.55
CA LEU A 280 0.87 12.53 -18.44
C LEU A 280 0.82 11.71 -17.15
N LEU A 281 -0.38 11.63 -16.55
CA LEU A 281 -0.59 11.05 -15.23
C LEU A 281 -0.45 9.54 -15.23
N THR A 282 0.27 9.01 -14.24
CA THR A 282 0.15 7.58 -13.88
C THR A 282 -1.06 7.38 -12.96
N LEU A 283 -1.47 6.12 -12.78
CA LEU A 283 -2.60 5.79 -11.91
C LEU A 283 -2.40 6.24 -10.46
N SER A 284 -1.16 6.18 -9.95
CA SER A 284 -0.83 6.63 -8.60
C SER A 284 -1.02 8.15 -8.42
N PHE A 285 -0.56 8.95 -9.38
CA PHE A 285 -0.76 10.41 -9.33
C PHE A 285 -2.21 10.81 -9.54
N LEU A 286 -2.94 10.14 -10.45
CA LEU A 286 -4.38 10.32 -10.61
C LEU A 286 -5.13 10.03 -9.30
N SER A 287 -4.84 8.87 -8.68
CA SER A 287 -5.45 8.49 -7.40
C SER A 287 -5.15 9.49 -6.29
N SER A 288 -3.92 10.01 -6.24
CA SER A 288 -3.53 11.01 -5.23
C SER A 288 -4.25 12.36 -5.40
N ALA A 289 -4.48 12.77 -6.66
CA ALA A 289 -5.25 13.98 -6.96
C ALA A 289 -6.71 13.83 -6.54
N LEU A 290 -7.28 12.65 -6.75
CA LEU A 290 -8.67 12.35 -6.40
C LEU A 290 -8.88 12.11 -4.89
N GLU A 291 -7.86 11.59 -4.18
CA GLU A 291 -7.92 11.52 -2.71
C GLU A 291 -8.02 12.92 -2.09
N SER A 292 -7.37 13.92 -2.66
CA SER A 292 -7.51 15.32 -2.20
C SER A 292 -8.94 15.86 -2.34
N LYS A 293 -9.74 15.30 -3.25
CA LYS A 293 -11.18 15.56 -3.42
C LYS A 293 -12.09 14.69 -2.53
N GLY A 294 -11.50 13.78 -1.71
CA GLY A 294 -12.22 12.94 -0.77
C GLY A 294 -12.56 11.52 -1.27
N TYR A 295 -12.16 11.14 -2.48
CA TYR A 295 -12.37 9.79 -2.98
C TYR A 295 -11.40 8.79 -2.36
N LYS A 296 -11.88 7.55 -2.13
CA LYS A 296 -11.01 6.46 -1.67
C LYS A 296 -10.25 5.85 -2.84
N THR A 297 -8.99 5.51 -2.63
CA THR A 297 -8.12 4.95 -3.68
C THR A 297 -8.71 3.69 -4.33
N ASP A 298 -9.29 2.76 -3.55
CA ASP A 298 -9.89 1.54 -4.10
C ASP A 298 -11.13 1.79 -4.97
N GLU A 299 -11.92 2.80 -4.62
CA GLU A 299 -13.05 3.24 -5.42
C GLU A 299 -12.55 3.83 -6.74
N VAL A 300 -11.51 4.69 -6.72
CA VAL A 300 -10.89 5.24 -7.93
C VAL A 300 -10.35 4.12 -8.83
N LEU A 301 -9.61 3.15 -8.26
CA LEU A 301 -9.06 2.02 -9.01
C LEU A 301 -10.17 1.20 -9.70
N LYS A 302 -11.24 0.89 -8.97
CA LYS A 302 -12.38 0.14 -9.49
C LYS A 302 -13.12 0.91 -10.59
N THR A 303 -13.40 2.18 -10.36
CA THR A 303 -14.10 3.06 -11.31
C THR A 303 -13.30 3.25 -12.59
N TYR A 304 -11.99 3.49 -12.47
CA TYR A 304 -11.14 3.63 -13.64
C TYR A 304 -11.10 2.33 -14.47
N GLN A 305 -11.02 1.18 -13.82
CA GLN A 305 -11.06 -0.11 -14.52
C GLN A 305 -12.36 -0.28 -15.33
N MET A 306 -13.50 0.17 -14.80
CA MET A 306 -14.78 0.12 -15.51
C MET A 306 -14.82 1.10 -16.69
N LEU A 307 -14.29 2.32 -16.53
CA LEU A 307 -14.17 3.31 -17.61
C LEU A 307 -13.29 2.78 -18.75
N TYR A 308 -12.18 2.12 -18.42
CA TYR A 308 -11.32 1.46 -19.40
C TYR A 308 -12.05 0.35 -20.16
N GLN A 309 -12.71 -0.56 -19.45
CA GLN A 309 -13.44 -1.68 -20.05
C GLN A 309 -14.56 -1.23 -20.99
N SER A 310 -15.07 -0.02 -20.77
CA SER A 310 -16.10 0.63 -21.61
C SER A 310 -15.49 1.51 -22.71
N GLY A 311 -14.15 1.60 -22.79
CA GLY A 311 -13.43 2.36 -23.82
C GLY A 311 -13.43 3.88 -23.63
N PHE A 312 -13.92 4.39 -22.48
CA PHE A 312 -13.90 5.83 -22.17
C PHE A 312 -12.52 6.33 -21.74
N CYS A 313 -11.70 5.46 -21.15
CA CYS A 313 -10.31 5.73 -20.78
C CYS A 313 -9.40 4.62 -21.28
N THR A 314 -8.09 4.88 -21.36
CA THR A 314 -7.08 3.90 -21.73
C THR A 314 -6.73 2.97 -20.57
N TYR A 315 -5.88 1.97 -20.81
CA TYR A 315 -5.47 0.98 -19.81
C TYR A 315 -4.85 1.65 -18.56
N PRO A 316 -5.39 1.38 -17.36
CA PRO A 316 -4.98 2.11 -16.16
C PRO A 316 -3.60 1.72 -15.62
N ARG A 317 -3.14 0.49 -15.89
CA ARG A 317 -1.91 -0.05 -15.31
C ARG A 317 -0.71 0.16 -16.23
N THR A 318 -0.50 1.41 -16.67
CA THR A 318 0.63 1.82 -17.49
C THR A 318 1.62 2.66 -16.69
N GLU A 319 2.90 2.49 -16.98
CA GLU A 319 4.00 3.33 -16.50
C GLU A 319 4.39 4.42 -17.49
N ASP A 320 3.85 4.34 -18.70
CA ASP A 320 4.11 5.31 -19.74
C ASP A 320 3.57 6.68 -19.34
N LYS A 321 4.42 7.70 -19.43
CA LYS A 321 4.07 9.12 -19.24
C LYS A 321 4.01 9.86 -20.57
N PHE A 322 3.94 9.12 -21.67
CA PHE A 322 3.90 9.58 -23.05
C PHE A 322 2.99 8.68 -23.88
N VAL A 323 2.64 9.12 -25.08
CA VAL A 323 1.90 8.33 -26.07
C VAL A 323 2.78 8.05 -27.29
N THR A 324 2.44 7.02 -28.08
CA THR A 324 3.09 6.78 -29.36
C THR A 324 2.59 7.76 -30.42
N PRO A 325 3.32 7.97 -31.54
CA PRO A 325 2.83 8.76 -32.68
C PRO A 325 1.47 8.30 -33.18
N ASP A 326 1.26 7.01 -33.35
CA ASP A 326 -0.03 6.43 -33.78
C ASP A 326 -1.17 6.76 -32.80
N GLN A 327 -0.89 6.67 -31.49
CA GLN A 327 -1.88 7.01 -30.47
C GLN A 327 -2.20 8.52 -30.46
N PHE A 328 -1.20 9.36 -30.70
CA PHE A 328 -1.39 10.80 -30.85
C PHE A 328 -2.30 11.11 -32.03
N ASP A 329 -2.01 10.56 -33.21
CA ASP A 329 -2.78 10.78 -34.44
C ASP A 329 -4.22 10.28 -34.32
N GLN A 330 -4.45 9.15 -33.67
CA GLN A 330 -5.78 8.62 -33.39
C GLN A 330 -6.62 9.55 -32.50
N MET A 331 -5.99 10.33 -31.63
CA MET A 331 -6.71 11.24 -30.73
C MET A 331 -7.03 12.60 -31.36
N LEU A 332 -6.24 13.05 -32.35
CA LEU A 332 -6.41 14.37 -32.97
C LEU A 332 -7.84 14.68 -33.44
N PRO A 333 -8.56 13.75 -34.13
CA PRO A 333 -9.95 14.01 -34.56
C PRO A 333 -10.95 14.18 -33.42
N LEU A 334 -10.62 13.69 -32.21
CA LEU A 334 -11.51 13.69 -31.04
C LEU A 334 -11.30 14.91 -30.11
N ILE A 335 -10.20 15.65 -30.31
CA ILE A 335 -9.73 16.67 -29.38
C ILE A 335 -10.77 17.77 -29.12
N ASP A 336 -11.41 18.30 -30.16
CA ASP A 336 -12.38 19.41 -30.00
C ASP A 336 -13.64 18.93 -29.27
N LYS A 337 -14.09 17.70 -29.55
CA LYS A 337 -15.21 17.09 -28.82
C LYS A 337 -14.87 16.89 -27.33
N ILE A 338 -13.68 16.37 -27.03
CA ILE A 338 -13.20 16.19 -25.64
C ILE A 338 -13.07 17.53 -24.95
N ALA A 339 -12.46 18.53 -25.59
CA ALA A 339 -12.28 19.86 -25.02
C ALA A 339 -13.61 20.52 -24.63
N ASN A 340 -14.57 20.56 -25.55
CA ASN A 340 -15.90 21.10 -25.29
C ASN A 340 -16.61 20.36 -24.12
N LEU A 341 -16.45 19.02 -24.06
CA LEU A 341 -17.07 18.19 -23.02
C LEU A 341 -16.54 18.52 -21.61
N VAL A 342 -15.24 18.84 -21.47
CA VAL A 342 -14.62 19.15 -20.18
C VAL A 342 -14.48 20.64 -19.92
N GLY A 343 -15.14 21.48 -20.70
CA GLY A 343 -15.17 22.94 -20.52
C GLY A 343 -13.85 23.64 -20.89
N VAL A 344 -13.07 23.06 -21.80
CA VAL A 344 -11.85 23.67 -22.34
C VAL A 344 -12.15 24.28 -23.72
N ASN A 345 -11.75 25.54 -23.92
CA ASN A 345 -11.91 26.18 -25.22
C ASN A 345 -10.96 25.54 -26.26
N PRO A 346 -11.48 24.93 -27.35
CA PRO A 346 -10.62 24.35 -28.38
C PRO A 346 -9.61 25.31 -29.03
N LYS A 347 -9.89 26.61 -29.00
CA LYS A 347 -8.98 27.65 -29.53
C LYS A 347 -7.68 27.80 -28.72
N GLU A 348 -7.67 27.33 -27.46
CA GLU A 348 -6.45 27.30 -26.63
C GLU A 348 -5.51 26.15 -27.06
N LEU A 349 -5.99 25.17 -27.82
CA LEU A 349 -5.25 24.00 -28.25
C LEU A 349 -4.53 24.23 -29.57
N THR A 350 -3.61 25.19 -29.60
CA THR A 350 -2.93 25.65 -30.82
C THR A 350 -1.72 24.78 -31.18
N HIS A 351 -1.17 24.00 -30.23
CA HIS A 351 -0.01 23.15 -30.45
C HIS A 351 -0.43 21.71 -30.81
N ARG A 352 -1.08 21.52 -31.95
CA ARG A 352 -1.55 20.20 -32.44
C ARG A 352 -0.47 19.38 -33.14
N LYS A 353 0.79 19.46 -32.65
CA LYS A 353 1.95 18.73 -33.18
C LYS A 353 2.55 17.88 -32.07
N PRO A 354 3.17 16.73 -32.42
CA PRO A 354 3.83 15.87 -31.44
C PRO A 354 4.93 16.62 -30.69
N ARG A 355 4.83 16.63 -29.36
CA ARG A 355 5.91 17.13 -28.48
C ARG A 355 6.84 15.99 -28.14
N LYS A 356 8.15 16.14 -28.37
CA LYS A 356 9.16 15.11 -28.06
C LYS A 356 9.15 14.61 -26.61
N THR A 357 8.61 15.42 -25.68
CA THR A 357 8.47 15.06 -24.27
C THR A 357 7.25 14.17 -24.00
N HIS A 358 6.21 14.24 -24.84
CA HIS A 358 4.90 13.58 -24.63
C HIS A 358 4.54 12.59 -25.73
N VAL A 359 5.24 12.63 -26.87
CA VAL A 359 5.02 11.69 -27.98
C VAL A 359 6.35 11.06 -28.35
N LYS A 360 6.47 9.75 -28.21
CA LYS A 360 7.71 8.99 -28.44
C LYS A 360 7.37 7.60 -28.94
N GLU A 361 8.31 7.01 -29.68
CA GLU A 361 8.28 5.58 -29.95
C GLU A 361 8.58 4.77 -28.68
N GLY A 362 8.07 3.56 -28.61
CA GLY A 362 8.22 2.65 -27.49
C GLY A 362 7.07 2.78 -26.48
N GLY A 363 7.25 2.17 -25.31
CA GLY A 363 6.17 1.97 -24.35
C GLY A 363 5.27 0.80 -24.73
N VAL A 364 4.50 0.30 -23.76
CA VAL A 364 3.62 -0.87 -23.98
C VAL A 364 2.18 -0.44 -24.24
N HIS A 365 1.67 0.48 -23.44
CA HIS A 365 0.25 0.87 -23.45
C HIS A 365 0.02 2.34 -23.82
N GLY A 366 1.06 3.18 -23.74
CA GLY A 366 0.92 4.62 -23.73
C GLY A 366 0.30 5.13 -22.41
N ALA A 367 0.38 6.44 -22.21
CA ALA A 367 -0.05 7.06 -20.97
C ALA A 367 -1.57 7.00 -20.74
N ASN A 368 -1.97 7.15 -19.47
CA ASN A 368 -3.36 7.32 -19.09
C ASN A 368 -3.97 8.58 -19.74
N ARG A 369 -5.06 8.41 -20.46
CA ARG A 369 -5.77 9.47 -21.21
C ARG A 369 -7.20 9.06 -21.49
N PRO A 370 -8.05 9.96 -22.04
CA PRO A 370 -9.34 9.57 -22.63
C PRO A 370 -9.15 8.48 -23.68
N GLY A 371 -10.11 7.55 -23.74
CA GLY A 371 -10.21 6.53 -24.76
C GLY A 371 -10.83 7.06 -26.05
N LYS A 372 -11.03 6.17 -27.02
CA LYS A 372 -11.66 6.48 -28.33
C LYS A 372 -13.17 6.76 -28.19
N ASN A 373 -13.83 6.19 -27.18
CA ASN A 373 -15.23 6.46 -26.88
C ASN A 373 -15.31 7.78 -26.12
N VAL A 374 -15.77 8.83 -26.78
CA VAL A 374 -16.02 10.12 -26.14
C VAL A 374 -17.50 10.18 -25.74
N PRO A 375 -17.82 10.33 -24.45
CA PRO A 375 -19.22 10.38 -24.01
C PRO A 375 -19.94 11.60 -24.62
N ASN A 376 -21.26 11.51 -24.75
CA ASN A 376 -22.04 12.66 -25.29
C ASN A 376 -22.18 13.76 -24.24
N ASN A 377 -22.21 13.37 -22.97
CA ASN A 377 -22.16 14.28 -21.83
C ASN A 377 -21.50 13.58 -20.64
N LEU A 378 -21.00 14.33 -19.68
CA LEU A 378 -20.28 13.79 -18.52
C LEU A 378 -21.16 12.92 -17.61
N GLN A 379 -22.48 13.14 -17.58
CA GLN A 379 -23.39 12.38 -16.73
C GLN A 379 -23.49 10.89 -17.12
N GLU A 380 -23.24 10.57 -18.38
CA GLU A 380 -23.15 9.17 -18.83
C GLU A 380 -22.11 8.36 -18.05
N LEU A 381 -21.08 9.03 -17.51
CA LEU A 381 -20.03 8.38 -16.77
C LEU A 381 -20.42 8.04 -15.32
N SER A 382 -21.47 8.69 -14.76
CA SER A 382 -21.88 8.49 -13.36
C SER A 382 -22.26 7.06 -13.02
N GLN A 383 -22.70 6.27 -14.01
CA GLN A 383 -23.04 4.86 -13.85
C GLN A 383 -21.83 3.98 -13.45
N PHE A 384 -20.60 4.44 -13.69
CA PHE A 384 -19.38 3.70 -13.37
C PHE A 384 -18.88 3.95 -11.95
N GLY A 385 -19.43 4.92 -11.23
CA GLY A 385 -19.10 5.22 -9.85
C GLY A 385 -18.97 6.71 -9.58
N PRO A 386 -18.89 7.12 -8.30
CA PRO A 386 -18.92 8.52 -7.92
C PRO A 386 -17.71 9.32 -8.42
N SER A 387 -16.53 8.70 -8.59
CA SER A 387 -15.33 9.36 -9.11
C SER A 387 -15.21 9.38 -10.64
N ALA A 388 -16.15 8.79 -11.38
CA ALA A 388 -16.00 8.56 -12.83
C ALA A 388 -15.85 9.86 -13.64
N ILE A 389 -16.64 10.87 -13.33
CA ILE A 389 -16.58 12.17 -14.00
C ILE A 389 -15.23 12.84 -13.72
N ASP A 390 -14.83 12.89 -12.46
CA ASP A 390 -13.56 13.50 -12.05
C ASP A 390 -12.33 12.79 -12.63
N ILE A 391 -12.36 11.46 -12.72
CA ILE A 391 -11.31 10.68 -13.42
C ILE A 391 -11.20 11.14 -14.87
N TYR A 392 -12.34 11.13 -15.59
CA TYR A 392 -12.34 11.48 -17.01
C TYR A 392 -11.88 12.93 -17.25
N VAL A 393 -12.43 13.89 -16.50
CA VAL A 393 -12.08 15.31 -16.61
C VAL A 393 -10.61 15.56 -16.34
N LEU A 394 -10.05 14.92 -15.28
CA LEU A 394 -8.64 15.09 -14.93
C LEU A 394 -7.72 14.54 -16.02
N LEU A 395 -8.01 13.34 -16.54
CA LEU A 395 -7.25 12.75 -17.64
C LEU A 395 -7.37 13.56 -18.94
N ALA A 396 -8.59 14.03 -19.24
CA ALA A 396 -8.84 14.84 -20.43
C ALA A 396 -8.07 16.15 -20.39
N ARG A 397 -8.17 16.92 -19.30
CA ARG A 397 -7.43 18.17 -19.15
C ARG A 397 -5.91 17.97 -19.16
N ASN A 398 -5.42 16.89 -18.52
CA ASN A 398 -4.00 16.57 -18.56
C ASN A 398 -3.50 16.25 -19.98
N TYR A 399 -4.29 15.51 -20.77
CA TYR A 399 -3.96 15.25 -22.17
C TYR A 399 -4.05 16.51 -23.04
N LEU A 400 -5.15 17.30 -22.90
CA LEU A 400 -5.37 18.54 -23.65
C LEU A 400 -4.27 19.58 -23.40
N ALA A 401 -3.74 19.62 -22.17
CA ALA A 401 -2.62 20.50 -21.84
C ALA A 401 -1.40 20.27 -22.74
N THR A 402 -1.17 19.03 -23.22
CA THR A 402 -0.07 18.74 -24.14
C THR A 402 -0.24 19.37 -25.51
N LEU A 403 -1.44 19.77 -25.86
CA LEU A 403 -1.82 20.41 -27.13
C LEU A 403 -1.95 21.94 -27.04
N ALA A 404 -1.77 22.52 -25.86
CA ALA A 404 -1.68 23.96 -25.66
C ALA A 404 -0.24 24.45 -25.81
N GLU A 405 -0.05 25.74 -25.97
CA GLU A 405 1.28 26.36 -26.02
C GLU A 405 2.00 26.23 -24.65
N ASP A 406 3.31 26.46 -24.68
CA ASP A 406 4.10 26.54 -23.45
C ASP A 406 3.65 27.71 -22.58
N TYR A 407 3.72 27.54 -21.27
CA TYR A 407 3.63 28.67 -20.37
C TYR A 407 4.89 29.52 -20.51
N GLU A 408 4.71 30.80 -20.82
CA GLU A 408 5.81 31.76 -21.04
C GLU A 408 5.78 32.86 -20.00
N TYR A 409 6.93 33.09 -19.36
CA TYR A 409 7.11 34.13 -18.38
C TYR A 409 8.45 34.85 -18.55
N GLU A 410 8.48 36.09 -18.15
CA GLU A 410 9.69 36.91 -18.09
C GLU A 410 10.27 36.84 -16.69
N GLN A 411 11.47 36.28 -16.56
CA GLN A 411 12.23 36.34 -15.33
C GLN A 411 13.12 37.57 -15.33
N GLN A 412 12.84 38.48 -14.43
CA GLN A 412 13.66 39.67 -14.19
C GLN A 412 14.54 39.41 -12.97
N LYS A 413 15.83 39.69 -13.08
CA LYS A 413 16.80 39.65 -11.98
C LYS A 413 17.31 41.02 -11.67
N ALA A 414 17.37 41.37 -10.40
CA ALA A 414 17.91 42.61 -9.90
C ALA A 414 18.91 42.37 -8.78
N ASN A 415 19.84 43.27 -8.61
CA ASN A 415 20.71 43.35 -7.43
C ASN A 415 20.69 44.79 -6.87
N LEU A 416 21.44 45.02 -5.80
CA LEU A 416 21.66 46.34 -5.24
C LEU A 416 23.00 46.90 -5.76
N LYS A 417 23.02 48.14 -6.23
CA LYS A 417 24.22 48.76 -6.79
C LYS A 417 25.38 48.78 -5.78
N GLU A 418 25.07 49.07 -4.53
CA GLU A 418 26.02 49.16 -3.41
C GLU A 418 26.39 47.80 -2.81
N TYR A 419 25.52 46.79 -3.02
CA TYR A 419 25.65 45.42 -2.49
C TYR A 419 25.29 44.43 -3.59
N PRO A 420 26.10 44.24 -4.63
CA PRO A 420 25.74 43.46 -5.82
C PRO A 420 25.55 41.96 -5.54
N GLU A 421 26.05 41.47 -4.43
CA GLU A 421 25.84 40.11 -3.96
C GLU A 421 24.42 39.83 -3.41
N TYR A 422 23.66 40.90 -3.06
CA TYR A 422 22.26 40.80 -2.69
C TYR A 422 21.39 40.83 -3.94
N THR A 423 20.76 39.70 -4.25
CA THR A 423 20.00 39.55 -5.49
C THR A 423 18.55 39.20 -5.21
N SER A 424 17.67 39.58 -6.14
CA SER A 424 16.26 39.17 -6.15
C SER A 424 15.85 38.81 -7.57
N SER A 425 14.81 37.98 -7.68
CA SER A 425 14.26 37.54 -8.97
C SER A 425 12.73 37.49 -8.88
N ILE A 426 12.08 38.08 -9.88
CA ILE A 426 10.63 38.03 -10.05
C ILE A 426 10.28 37.35 -11.37
N SER A 427 9.12 36.72 -11.44
CA SER A 427 8.61 36.09 -12.66
C SER A 427 7.29 36.76 -13.05
N VAL A 428 7.24 37.33 -14.25
CA VAL A 428 6.06 38.01 -14.78
C VAL A 428 5.48 37.16 -15.91
N PRO A 429 4.30 36.56 -15.76
CA PRO A 429 3.66 35.78 -16.83
C PRO A 429 3.43 36.65 -18.07
N LYS A 430 3.72 36.08 -19.22
CA LYS A 430 3.48 36.68 -20.54
C LYS A 430 2.39 35.93 -21.31
N LYS A 431 2.35 34.57 -21.17
CA LYS A 431 1.37 33.72 -21.85
C LYS A 431 1.04 32.56 -20.95
N LEU A 432 -0.24 32.38 -20.63
CA LEU A 432 -0.65 31.27 -19.76
C LEU A 432 -0.42 29.87 -20.39
N GLY A 433 -0.59 29.77 -21.72
CA GLY A 433 -0.35 28.50 -22.43
C GLY A 433 -1.13 27.34 -21.78
N TRP A 434 -0.45 26.23 -21.55
CA TRP A 434 -1.07 25.02 -20.99
C TRP A 434 -1.69 25.23 -19.59
N LYS A 435 -1.29 26.24 -18.84
CA LYS A 435 -1.88 26.53 -17.52
C LYS A 435 -3.36 26.91 -17.62
N SER A 436 -3.79 27.56 -18.72
CA SER A 436 -5.20 27.92 -18.93
C SER A 436 -6.14 26.70 -18.99
N ILE A 437 -5.61 25.51 -19.29
CA ILE A 437 -6.39 24.26 -19.34
C ILE A 437 -6.83 23.78 -17.95
N TYR A 438 -6.16 24.23 -16.89
CA TYR A 438 -6.37 23.80 -15.51
C TYR A 438 -7.10 24.82 -14.62
N THR A 439 -7.68 25.87 -15.17
CA THR A 439 -8.26 26.99 -14.41
C THR A 439 -9.28 26.60 -13.35
N ASP A 440 -9.95 25.45 -13.49
CA ASP A 440 -10.95 24.96 -12.53
C ASP A 440 -10.43 23.76 -11.69
N VAL A 441 -9.23 23.29 -11.93
CA VAL A 441 -8.60 22.20 -11.17
C VAL A 441 -7.50 22.83 -10.33
N SER A 442 -7.64 22.78 -8.99
CA SER A 442 -6.61 23.26 -8.08
C SER A 442 -5.34 22.42 -8.21
N ILE A 443 -4.48 22.81 -9.14
CA ILE A 443 -3.07 22.49 -9.06
C ILE A 443 -2.52 23.55 -8.09
N ASP A 444 -1.71 23.10 -7.10
CA ASP A 444 -1.04 23.99 -6.13
C ASP A 444 -0.27 25.10 -6.86
N GLU A 445 -0.98 26.10 -7.33
CA GLU A 445 -0.42 27.35 -7.78
C GLU A 445 -0.62 28.34 -6.63
N GLU A 446 0.50 28.65 -5.95
CA GLU A 446 0.58 29.92 -5.24
C GLU A 446 0.26 31.00 -6.27
N SER A 447 -0.81 31.76 -6.04
CA SER A 447 -1.10 32.97 -6.83
C SER A 447 0.06 33.91 -6.66
N GLU A 448 0.99 33.93 -7.63
CA GLU A 448 2.06 34.88 -7.68
C GLU A 448 1.44 36.26 -7.96
N GLU A 449 1.31 37.10 -6.94
CA GLU A 449 1.07 38.54 -7.15
C GLU A 449 2.22 39.08 -7.99
N TYR A 450 1.89 39.62 -9.16
CA TYR A 450 2.87 40.24 -10.07
C TYR A 450 3.48 41.50 -9.42
N LYS A 451 4.73 41.37 -8.97
CA LYS A 451 5.47 42.49 -8.37
C LYS A 451 6.51 43.03 -9.35
N SER A 452 6.58 44.35 -9.52
CA SER A 452 7.73 45.03 -10.12
C SER A 452 8.77 45.32 -9.05
N PHE A 453 10.02 45.56 -9.42
CA PHE A 453 11.03 46.03 -8.48
C PHE A 453 10.79 47.52 -8.11
N GLY A 454 11.00 47.83 -6.82
CA GLY A 454 11.10 49.20 -6.32
C GLY A 454 12.42 49.84 -6.77
N ARG A 455 12.57 51.15 -6.54
CA ARG A 455 13.79 51.89 -6.89
C ARG A 455 14.93 51.66 -5.89
N THR A 456 14.59 51.51 -4.63
CA THR A 456 15.53 51.28 -3.53
C THR A 456 15.06 50.14 -2.64
N ALA A 457 15.98 49.56 -1.89
CA ALA A 457 15.67 48.54 -0.90
C ALA A 457 16.38 48.85 0.43
N ASP A 458 15.66 48.73 1.53
CA ASP A 458 16.17 49.02 2.86
C ASP A 458 16.65 47.74 3.54
N PRO A 459 17.80 47.81 4.25
CA PRO A 459 18.31 46.67 5.01
C PRO A 459 17.44 46.44 6.24
N TYR A 460 17.24 45.15 6.59
CA TYR A 460 16.55 44.77 7.80
C TYR A 460 17.11 43.45 8.35
N VAL A 461 16.94 43.24 9.66
CA VAL A 461 17.28 41.98 10.31
C VAL A 461 16.16 40.96 9.99
N TYR A 462 16.50 39.94 9.24
CA TYR A 462 15.58 38.87 8.90
C TYR A 462 15.74 37.72 9.91
N GLU A 463 14.64 37.33 10.57
CA GLU A 463 14.55 36.14 11.36
C GLU A 463 14.15 34.96 10.47
N GLY A 464 15.06 34.01 10.29
CA GLY A 464 14.83 32.79 9.53
C GLY A 464 14.69 31.58 10.45
N PHE A 465 14.02 30.56 9.96
CA PHE A 465 13.93 29.26 10.62
C PHE A 465 14.28 28.18 9.61
N PRO A 466 14.85 27.05 10.05
CA PRO A 466 14.95 25.88 9.20
C PRO A 466 13.55 25.53 8.64
N PRO A 467 13.44 25.16 7.36
CA PRO A 467 12.16 24.81 6.78
C PRO A 467 11.53 23.64 7.54
N LYS A 468 10.31 23.83 8.07
CA LYS A 468 9.59 22.76 8.74
C LYS A 468 9.22 21.68 7.71
N PRO A 469 9.57 20.40 7.96
CA PRO A 469 9.17 19.33 7.07
C PRO A 469 7.64 19.30 6.90
N ALA A 470 7.17 19.29 5.65
CA ALA A 470 5.74 19.23 5.36
C ALA A 470 5.17 17.87 5.76
N GLN A 471 3.91 17.86 6.23
CA GLN A 471 3.18 16.64 6.53
C GLN A 471 3.07 15.75 5.26
N PRO A 472 3.31 14.43 5.36
CA PRO A 472 3.18 13.56 4.22
C PRO A 472 1.73 13.48 3.74
N THR A 473 1.55 13.59 2.42
CA THR A 473 0.28 13.37 1.72
C THR A 473 0.45 12.20 0.75
N MET A 474 -0.64 11.68 0.18
CA MET A 474 -0.54 10.65 -0.84
C MET A 474 0.29 11.12 -2.05
N LYS A 475 0.07 12.35 -2.53
CA LYS A 475 0.86 12.97 -3.62
C LYS A 475 2.36 12.98 -3.31
N TRP A 476 2.71 13.43 -2.10
CA TRP A 476 4.10 13.43 -1.65
C TRP A 476 4.67 12.00 -1.60
N LEU A 477 3.93 11.02 -1.04
CA LEU A 477 4.35 9.63 -0.98
C LEU A 477 4.60 9.05 -2.40
N MET A 478 3.66 9.24 -3.34
CA MET A 478 3.82 8.77 -4.72
C MET A 478 5.05 9.40 -5.37
N THR A 479 5.32 10.69 -5.10
CA THR A 479 6.53 11.37 -5.58
C THR A 479 7.82 10.73 -5.01
N GLN A 480 7.82 10.31 -3.74
CA GLN A 480 8.99 9.61 -3.17
C GLN A 480 9.18 8.21 -3.80
N LEU A 481 8.10 7.47 -3.99
CA LEU A 481 8.14 6.16 -4.65
C LEU A 481 8.65 6.27 -6.10
N ASP A 482 8.25 7.29 -6.82
CA ASP A 482 8.69 7.56 -8.20
C ASP A 482 10.19 7.93 -8.27
N LYS A 483 10.72 8.59 -7.24
CA LYS A 483 12.15 8.88 -7.11
C LYS A 483 13.01 7.65 -6.83
N GLY A 484 12.41 6.58 -6.30
CA GLY A 484 13.12 5.37 -5.92
C GLY A 484 14.21 5.63 -4.88
N SER A 485 15.37 5.02 -5.05
CA SER A 485 16.55 5.20 -4.18
C SER A 485 17.12 6.63 -4.16
N LYS A 486 16.65 7.52 -5.05
CA LYS A 486 16.97 8.96 -5.03
C LYS A 486 16.09 9.72 -4.02
N ALA A 487 15.08 9.11 -3.43
CA ALA A 487 14.34 9.68 -2.32
C ALA A 487 15.29 9.81 -1.12
N ASN A 488 15.25 10.97 -0.45
CA ASN A 488 16.13 11.22 0.69
C ASN A 488 15.53 10.59 1.96
N THR A 489 15.63 9.27 2.07
CA THR A 489 15.09 8.50 3.19
C THR A 489 16.10 7.44 3.65
N GLY A 490 16.47 7.50 4.93
CA GLY A 490 17.27 6.49 5.61
C GLY A 490 18.71 6.28 5.09
N VAL A 491 19.39 5.32 5.69
CA VAL A 491 20.75 4.90 5.28
C VAL A 491 20.64 3.91 4.13
N LYS A 492 21.35 4.17 3.04
CA LYS A 492 21.41 3.27 1.88
C LYS A 492 22.11 1.96 2.25
N LYS A 493 21.62 0.85 1.72
CA LYS A 493 22.25 -0.46 1.84
C LYS A 493 23.31 -0.63 0.75
N GLU A 494 24.57 -0.32 1.07
CA GLU A 494 25.69 -0.34 0.12
C GLU A 494 25.80 -1.68 -0.64
N ALA A 495 25.56 -2.80 0.04
CA ALA A 495 25.60 -4.11 -0.60
C ALA A 495 24.56 -4.25 -1.73
N ILE A 496 23.32 -3.75 -1.52
CA ILE A 496 22.28 -3.74 -2.55
C ILE A 496 22.67 -2.78 -3.68
N VAL A 497 23.12 -1.56 -3.33
CA VAL A 497 23.52 -0.55 -4.33
C VAL A 497 24.60 -1.12 -5.24
N LYS A 498 25.67 -1.66 -4.67
CA LYS A 498 26.77 -2.27 -5.42
C LYS A 498 26.29 -3.41 -6.32
N ARG A 499 25.47 -4.32 -5.79
CA ARG A 499 24.92 -5.44 -6.55
C ARG A 499 24.04 -4.96 -7.70
N THR A 500 23.22 -3.95 -7.47
CA THR A 500 22.38 -3.34 -8.50
C THR A 500 23.22 -2.70 -9.61
N GLU A 501 24.28 -1.96 -9.25
CA GLU A 501 25.19 -1.34 -10.22
C GLU A 501 25.92 -2.38 -11.07
N GLU A 502 26.38 -3.49 -10.47
CA GLU A 502 26.97 -4.61 -11.20
C GLU A 502 26.02 -5.20 -12.25
N ILE A 503 24.75 -5.42 -11.88
CA ILE A 503 23.72 -5.94 -12.79
C ILE A 503 23.38 -4.93 -13.88
N LEU A 504 23.21 -3.64 -13.53
CA LEU A 504 22.94 -2.59 -14.50
C LEU A 504 24.07 -2.44 -15.51
N LYS A 505 25.32 -2.57 -15.07
CA LYS A 505 26.49 -2.58 -15.95
C LYS A 505 26.43 -3.77 -16.91
N LEU A 506 26.17 -4.98 -16.40
CA LEU A 506 26.02 -6.20 -17.20
C LEU A 506 24.89 -6.05 -18.24
N LEU A 507 23.75 -5.51 -17.87
CA LEU A 507 22.62 -5.25 -18.76
C LEU A 507 22.99 -4.26 -19.86
N ASN A 508 23.66 -3.15 -19.52
CA ASN A 508 24.07 -2.13 -20.49
C ASN A 508 25.10 -2.67 -21.49
N GLU A 509 26.05 -3.49 -21.05
CA GLU A 509 27.05 -4.15 -21.92
C GLU A 509 26.37 -5.05 -22.96
N HIS A 510 25.20 -5.61 -22.66
CA HIS A 510 24.40 -6.45 -23.55
C HIS A 510 23.25 -5.72 -24.26
N GLY A 511 23.17 -4.38 -24.14
CA GLY A 511 22.15 -3.57 -24.81
C GLY A 511 20.77 -3.63 -24.19
N HIS A 512 20.64 -4.11 -22.96
CA HIS A 512 19.38 -4.17 -22.22
C HIS A 512 19.22 -3.00 -21.25
N LYS A 513 17.96 -2.60 -21.01
CA LYS A 513 17.61 -1.57 -20.04
C LYS A 513 16.50 -2.06 -19.13
N VAL A 514 16.53 -1.66 -17.86
CA VAL A 514 15.42 -1.91 -16.93
C VAL A 514 14.24 -1.05 -17.35
N GLU A 515 13.10 -1.68 -17.61
CA GLU A 515 11.89 -1.01 -18.11
C GLU A 515 11.12 -0.29 -16.99
N THR A 516 11.25 -0.76 -15.75
CA THR A 516 10.58 -0.22 -14.56
C THR A 516 11.48 0.77 -13.83
N SER A 517 10.95 1.93 -13.50
CA SER A 517 11.62 2.95 -12.68
C SER A 517 10.85 3.18 -11.36
N GLY A 518 11.58 3.62 -10.32
CA GLY A 518 10.99 3.86 -9.01
C GLY A 518 10.72 2.58 -8.21
N ILE A 519 9.85 2.70 -7.21
CA ILE A 519 9.50 1.60 -6.30
C ILE A 519 8.08 1.15 -6.57
N GLY A 520 7.92 0.09 -7.34
CA GLY A 520 6.63 -0.43 -7.80
C GLY A 520 6.05 0.37 -8.97
N THR A 521 5.19 -0.28 -9.75
CA THR A 521 4.41 0.37 -10.79
C THR A 521 3.31 1.23 -10.18
N GLY A 522 2.84 2.28 -10.89
CA GLY A 522 1.79 3.18 -10.38
C GLY A 522 0.53 2.45 -9.94
N ALA A 523 0.14 1.38 -10.64
CA ALA A 523 -0.96 0.52 -10.24
C ALA A 523 -0.67 -0.24 -8.96
N THR A 524 0.53 -0.81 -8.84
CA THR A 524 0.96 -1.54 -7.65
C THR A 524 1.10 -0.59 -6.45
N GLN A 525 1.65 0.62 -6.66
CA GLN A 525 1.75 1.66 -5.62
C GLN A 525 0.37 2.00 -5.05
N ALA A 526 -0.61 2.30 -5.91
CA ALA A 526 -1.96 2.65 -5.50
C ALA A 526 -2.69 1.46 -4.81
N SER A 527 -2.53 0.24 -5.34
CA SER A 527 -3.11 -0.97 -4.75
C SER A 527 -2.55 -1.28 -3.37
N ILE A 528 -1.22 -1.26 -3.20
CA ILE A 528 -0.58 -1.52 -1.91
C ILE A 528 -0.89 -0.43 -0.89
N TYR A 529 -0.92 0.84 -1.30
CA TYR A 529 -1.37 1.93 -0.43
C TYR A 529 -2.80 1.68 0.07
N SER A 530 -3.71 1.32 -0.84
CA SER A 530 -5.09 0.97 -0.48
C SER A 530 -5.15 -0.20 0.52
N ASP A 531 -4.35 -1.24 0.32
CA ASP A 531 -4.26 -2.38 1.24
C ASP A 531 -3.78 -1.97 2.64
N LEU A 532 -2.80 -1.08 2.72
CA LEU A 532 -2.24 -0.60 3.98
C LEU A 532 -3.21 0.32 4.76
N THR A 533 -4.21 0.87 4.10
CA THR A 533 -5.24 1.71 4.73
C THR A 533 -6.47 0.92 5.21
N LYS A 534 -6.54 -0.38 4.97
CA LYS A 534 -7.70 -1.23 5.26
C LYS A 534 -7.40 -2.37 6.21
N ALA A 535 -8.42 -2.80 6.95
CA ALA A 535 -8.37 -4.05 7.70
C ALA A 535 -8.60 -5.25 6.76
N LYS A 536 -7.75 -6.28 6.87
CA LYS A 536 -7.97 -7.56 6.19
C LYS A 536 -8.69 -8.53 7.14
N LYS A 537 -9.79 -9.09 6.67
CA LYS A 537 -10.59 -10.07 7.42
C LYS A 537 -10.48 -11.45 6.78
N VAL A 538 -10.39 -12.49 7.62
CA VAL A 538 -10.46 -13.89 7.21
C VAL A 538 -11.54 -14.56 8.06
N LYS A 539 -12.53 -15.19 7.44
CA LYS A 539 -13.69 -15.81 8.12
C LYS A 539 -14.34 -14.84 9.16
N GLY A 540 -14.49 -13.56 8.79
CA GLY A 540 -15.09 -12.51 9.63
C GLY A 540 -14.18 -11.91 10.71
N LYS A 541 -13.03 -12.51 11.02
CA LYS A 541 -12.06 -11.99 12.01
C LYS A 541 -11.03 -11.10 11.34
N ILE A 542 -10.69 -9.97 11.96
CA ILE A 542 -9.59 -9.10 11.50
C ILE A 542 -8.27 -9.82 11.78
N VAL A 543 -7.50 -10.06 10.71
CA VAL A 543 -6.17 -10.69 10.78
C VAL A 543 -5.04 -9.69 10.54
N THR A 544 -5.34 -8.56 9.89
CA THR A 544 -4.42 -7.45 9.69
C THR A 544 -5.18 -6.16 9.89
N HIS A 545 -4.65 -5.27 10.72
CA HIS A 545 -5.20 -3.94 10.93
C HIS A 545 -4.63 -2.95 9.91
N PRO A 546 -5.31 -1.81 9.63
CA PRO A 546 -4.73 -0.74 8.83
C PRO A 546 -3.40 -0.28 9.44
N MET A 547 -2.39 -0.08 8.61
CA MET A 547 -1.09 0.46 9.03
C MET A 547 -0.97 1.96 8.82
N ILE A 548 -1.75 2.49 7.87
CA ILE A 548 -1.79 3.90 7.51
C ILE A 548 -3.22 4.40 7.67
N LYS A 549 -3.36 5.66 8.09
CA LYS A 549 -4.62 6.41 8.04
C LYS A 549 -4.37 7.77 7.40
N SER A 550 -5.36 8.24 6.64
CA SER A 550 -5.40 9.61 6.11
C SER A 550 -6.36 10.45 6.94
N VAL A 551 -5.88 11.55 7.49
CA VAL A 551 -6.68 12.50 8.28
C VAL A 551 -6.57 13.86 7.62
N LYS A 552 -7.66 14.34 7.02
CA LYS A 552 -7.68 15.59 6.24
C LYS A 552 -6.55 15.63 5.18
N GLY A 553 -6.38 14.51 4.42
CA GLY A 553 -5.37 14.36 3.39
C GLY A 553 -3.92 14.20 3.88
N LYS A 554 -3.69 14.17 5.20
CA LYS A 554 -2.36 13.97 5.81
C LYS A 554 -2.21 12.54 6.27
N LEU A 555 -1.13 11.89 5.86
CA LEU A 555 -0.83 10.50 6.20
C LEU A 555 -0.26 10.40 7.61
N GLN A 556 -0.69 9.39 8.33
CA GLN A 556 -0.21 9.03 9.65
C GLN A 556 -0.09 7.51 9.75
N LEU A 557 0.84 7.04 10.55
CA LEU A 557 0.90 5.63 10.93
C LEU A 557 -0.14 5.34 12.02
N THR A 558 -0.77 4.18 11.96
CA THR A 558 -1.55 3.63 13.09
C THR A 558 -0.60 3.04 14.12
N SER A 559 -1.10 2.51 15.23
CA SER A 559 -0.27 1.79 16.20
C SER A 559 0.46 0.60 15.56
N GLN A 560 -0.21 -0.16 14.69
CA GLN A 560 0.39 -1.26 13.95
C GLN A 560 1.40 -0.77 12.90
N GLY A 561 1.09 0.33 12.22
CA GLY A 561 2.02 0.98 11.30
C GLY A 561 3.27 1.49 12.01
N GLN A 562 3.12 2.07 13.20
CA GLN A 562 4.24 2.52 14.01
C GLN A 562 5.10 1.34 14.50
N MET A 563 4.46 0.27 14.95
CA MET A 563 5.15 -0.97 15.35
C MET A 563 5.96 -1.55 14.18
N SER A 564 5.35 -1.61 12.99
CA SER A 564 6.04 -2.04 11.77
C SER A 564 7.22 -1.12 11.43
N TYR A 565 7.01 0.20 11.50
CA TYR A 565 8.06 1.20 11.24
C TYR A 565 9.27 1.05 12.17
N GLU A 566 9.04 0.89 13.47
CA GLU A 566 10.11 0.75 14.47
C GLU A 566 10.98 -0.51 14.25
N LEU A 567 10.45 -1.54 13.59
CA LEU A 567 11.21 -2.75 13.25
C LEU A 567 12.06 -2.59 11.98
N LEU A 568 11.76 -1.62 11.11
CA LEU A 568 12.37 -1.50 9.79
C LEU A 568 13.71 -0.74 9.69
N PRO A 569 14.12 0.15 10.64
CA PRO A 569 15.40 0.85 10.51
C PRO A 569 16.55 -0.12 10.25
N ASP A 570 17.42 0.23 9.30
CA ASP A 570 18.60 -0.53 8.91
C ASP A 570 18.37 -1.96 8.44
N THR A 571 17.14 -2.30 8.02
CA THR A 571 16.81 -3.58 7.39
C THR A 571 16.92 -3.52 5.87
N TYR A 572 17.18 -4.67 5.23
CA TYR A 572 17.14 -4.82 3.79
C TYR A 572 15.71 -4.68 3.23
N ILE A 573 14.73 -5.35 3.87
CA ILE A 573 13.32 -5.26 3.44
C ILE A 573 12.72 -3.85 3.57
N GLY A 574 13.25 -3.02 4.46
CA GLY A 574 12.87 -1.62 4.63
C GLY A 574 13.63 -0.67 3.71
N SER A 575 14.61 -1.15 2.92
CA SER A 575 15.37 -0.29 2.02
C SER A 575 14.61 -0.05 0.70
N LEU A 576 14.84 1.11 0.11
CA LEU A 576 14.23 1.47 -1.18
C LEU A 576 14.95 0.77 -2.34
N GLU A 577 16.23 0.54 -2.20
CA GLU A 577 17.12 -0.05 -3.19
C GLU A 577 16.77 -1.52 -3.49
N LEU A 578 16.15 -2.24 -2.55
CA LEU A 578 15.81 -3.66 -2.73
C LEU A 578 14.84 -3.88 -3.91
N THR A 579 13.89 -2.98 -4.11
CA THR A 579 12.96 -3.08 -5.24
C THR A 579 13.68 -2.85 -6.57
N GLU A 580 14.62 -1.92 -6.62
CA GLU A 580 15.43 -1.64 -7.81
C GLU A 580 16.34 -2.82 -8.14
N LEU A 581 16.96 -3.46 -7.13
CA LEU A 581 17.72 -4.70 -7.29
C LEU A 581 16.87 -5.79 -7.94
N VAL A 582 15.69 -6.06 -7.40
CA VAL A 582 14.81 -7.11 -7.93
C VAL A 582 14.38 -6.81 -9.37
N TYR A 583 14.14 -5.56 -9.75
CA TYR A 583 13.83 -5.20 -11.13
C TYR A 583 15.04 -5.39 -12.07
N ALA A 584 16.24 -5.08 -11.61
CA ALA A 584 17.46 -5.34 -12.36
C ALA A 584 17.68 -6.84 -12.56
N GLU A 585 17.47 -7.66 -11.52
CA GLU A 585 17.54 -9.12 -11.60
C GLU A 585 16.49 -9.70 -12.55
N MET A 586 15.23 -9.25 -12.44
CA MET A 586 14.15 -9.66 -13.34
C MET A 586 14.53 -9.42 -14.80
N THR A 587 15.06 -8.23 -15.11
CA THR A 587 15.51 -7.88 -16.48
C THR A 587 16.67 -8.75 -16.94
N ALA A 588 17.64 -8.99 -16.06
CA ALA A 588 18.81 -9.82 -16.37
C ALA A 588 18.44 -11.31 -16.53
N ILE A 589 17.46 -11.81 -15.78
CA ILE A 589 16.90 -13.17 -15.94
C ILE A 589 16.15 -13.28 -17.27
N LYS A 590 15.33 -12.29 -17.64
CA LYS A 590 14.66 -12.22 -18.94
C LYS A 590 15.68 -12.24 -20.09
N ALA A 591 16.77 -11.50 -19.95
CA ALA A 591 17.86 -11.45 -20.91
C ALA A 591 18.72 -12.72 -20.94
N GLY A 592 18.55 -13.65 -20.01
CA GLY A 592 19.37 -14.87 -19.88
C GLY A 592 20.77 -14.63 -19.32
N LEU A 593 21.03 -13.47 -18.72
CA LEU A 593 22.32 -13.06 -18.14
C LEU A 593 22.49 -13.53 -16.69
N LEU A 594 21.40 -13.76 -15.97
CA LEU A 594 21.40 -14.28 -14.60
C LEU A 594 20.57 -15.56 -14.48
N ASN A 595 20.98 -16.40 -13.53
CA ASN A 595 20.24 -17.60 -13.15
C ASN A 595 19.22 -17.25 -12.07
N MET A 596 17.95 -17.60 -12.29
CA MET A 596 16.83 -17.31 -11.40
C MET A 596 17.01 -17.92 -10.01
N ASP A 597 17.47 -19.17 -9.90
CA ASP A 597 17.57 -19.86 -8.61
C ASP A 597 18.65 -19.24 -7.74
N LYS A 598 19.80 -18.85 -8.35
CA LYS A 598 20.87 -18.13 -7.62
C LYS A 598 20.40 -16.77 -7.08
N CYS A 599 19.60 -16.03 -7.85
CA CYS A 599 19.03 -14.76 -7.36
C CYS A 599 18.01 -14.98 -6.23
N LEU A 600 17.27 -16.10 -6.25
CA LEU A 600 16.37 -16.46 -5.14
C LEU A 600 17.13 -16.84 -3.86
N ASP A 601 18.29 -17.49 -3.99
CA ASP A 601 19.13 -17.85 -2.84
C ASP A 601 19.71 -16.63 -2.12
N GLU A 602 19.89 -15.49 -2.81
CA GLU A 602 20.36 -14.24 -2.20
C GLU A 602 19.40 -13.73 -1.09
N ILE A 603 18.10 -14.10 -1.14
CA ILE A 603 17.11 -13.72 -0.13
C ILE A 603 17.47 -14.25 1.27
N GLU A 604 18.13 -15.42 1.34
CA GLU A 604 18.57 -15.99 2.62
C GLU A 604 19.50 -15.04 3.40
N PHE A 605 20.41 -14.41 2.67
CA PHE A 605 21.30 -13.41 3.27
C PHE A 605 20.50 -12.23 3.83
N PHE A 606 19.55 -11.69 3.06
CA PHE A 606 18.72 -10.57 3.53
C PHE A 606 17.88 -10.94 4.75
N VAL A 607 17.26 -12.12 4.75
CA VAL A 607 16.45 -12.60 5.88
C VAL A 607 17.31 -12.79 7.14
N LYS A 608 18.52 -13.36 7.00
CA LYS A 608 19.43 -13.58 8.12
C LYS A 608 19.89 -12.26 8.74
N GLN A 609 20.25 -11.28 7.92
CA GLN A 609 20.66 -9.96 8.39
C GLN A 609 19.49 -9.20 9.03
N ASP A 610 18.32 -9.23 8.40
CA ASP A 610 17.12 -8.52 8.89
C ASP A 610 16.61 -9.13 10.19
N LEU A 611 16.68 -10.45 10.36
CA LEU A 611 16.34 -11.09 11.62
C LEU A 611 17.16 -10.52 12.78
N GLN A 612 18.49 -10.41 12.62
CA GLN A 612 19.38 -9.85 13.64
C GLN A 612 19.06 -8.36 13.89
N THR A 613 18.92 -7.58 12.83
CA THR A 613 18.63 -6.14 12.92
C THR A 613 17.28 -5.90 13.59
N MET A 614 16.23 -6.63 13.17
CA MET A 614 14.89 -6.50 13.74
C MET A 614 14.81 -6.97 15.20
N MET A 615 15.63 -7.93 15.63
CA MET A 615 15.73 -8.29 17.05
C MET A 615 16.20 -7.10 17.89
N ILE A 616 17.26 -6.41 17.45
CA ILE A 616 17.76 -5.19 18.11
C ILE A 616 16.70 -4.08 18.09
N ASN A 617 16.05 -3.88 16.93
CA ASN A 617 15.02 -2.88 16.77
C ASN A 617 13.78 -3.18 17.63
N SER A 618 13.44 -4.44 17.86
CA SER A 618 12.28 -4.83 18.68
C SER A 618 12.44 -4.42 20.14
N GLU A 619 13.64 -4.44 20.69
CA GLU A 619 13.91 -3.95 22.06
C GLU A 619 13.67 -2.44 22.16
N LYS A 620 14.16 -1.68 21.17
CA LYS A 620 13.91 -0.23 21.07
C LYS A 620 12.43 0.08 20.88
N MET A 621 11.76 -0.65 19.99
CA MET A 621 10.33 -0.53 19.70
C MET A 621 9.50 -0.72 20.97
N ARG A 622 9.75 -1.76 21.74
CA ARG A 622 9.02 -2.04 22.99
C ARG A 622 9.16 -0.90 23.97
N LYS A 623 10.38 -0.37 24.13
CA LYS A 623 10.65 0.79 24.98
C LYS A 623 9.92 2.05 24.48
N ASN A 624 10.00 2.33 23.17
CA ASN A 624 9.39 3.53 22.58
C ASN A 624 7.85 3.52 22.61
N LEU A 625 7.25 2.33 22.50
CA LEU A 625 5.80 2.15 22.45
C LEU A 625 5.20 1.68 23.77
N ASN A 626 5.99 1.59 24.84
CA ASN A 626 5.59 1.10 26.18
C ASN A 626 4.90 -0.28 26.11
N ILE A 627 5.45 -1.20 25.28
CA ILE A 627 4.95 -2.56 25.18
C ILE A 627 5.68 -3.40 26.23
N GLU A 628 4.97 -3.85 27.25
CA GLU A 628 5.55 -4.73 28.27
C GLU A 628 5.81 -6.14 27.71
N VAL A 629 6.85 -6.79 28.21
CA VAL A 629 7.23 -8.15 27.78
C VAL A 629 6.09 -9.15 28.06
N ASN A 630 5.31 -8.90 29.07
CA ASN A 630 4.12 -9.70 29.45
C ASN A 630 2.95 -9.58 28.44
N ASP A 631 2.94 -8.55 27.59
CA ASP A 631 1.96 -8.41 26.49
C ASP A 631 2.30 -9.31 25.28
N LEU A 632 3.48 -9.88 25.24
CA LEU A 632 3.91 -10.84 24.26
C LEU A 632 3.35 -12.21 24.63
N VAL A 633 2.13 -12.48 24.20
CA VAL A 633 1.54 -13.82 24.37
C VAL A 633 2.36 -14.80 23.55
N ASP A 634 3.18 -15.56 24.25
CA ASP A 634 3.81 -16.75 23.68
C ASP A 634 2.75 -17.71 23.12
N GLN A 635 3.16 -18.55 22.18
CA GLN A 635 2.36 -19.71 21.81
C GLN A 635 1.85 -20.33 23.11
N LYS A 636 0.53 -20.60 23.17
CA LYS A 636 -0.09 -21.23 24.32
C LYS A 636 0.83 -22.30 24.87
N GLU A 637 1.45 -22.02 26.00
CA GLU A 637 2.32 -22.98 26.66
C GLU A 637 1.46 -24.17 27.00
N LYS A 638 1.69 -25.27 26.34
CA LYS A 638 0.97 -26.52 26.57
C LYS A 638 1.88 -27.45 27.33
N GLU A 639 1.36 -27.98 28.40
CA GLU A 639 2.01 -29.02 29.18
C GLU A 639 1.27 -30.35 28.91
N VAL A 640 2.03 -31.45 28.78
CA VAL A 640 1.44 -32.76 28.68
C VAL A 640 1.03 -33.20 30.09
N LEU A 641 -0.27 -33.36 30.31
CA LEU A 641 -0.83 -33.79 31.57
C LEU A 641 -1.56 -35.12 31.40
N GLU A 642 -1.41 -36.02 32.35
CA GLU A 642 -2.27 -37.21 32.49
C GLU A 642 -3.61 -36.77 33.11
N PHE A 643 -4.71 -37.01 32.39
CA PHE A 643 -6.06 -36.73 32.87
C PHE A 643 -6.98 -37.89 32.49
N GLU A 644 -7.63 -38.49 33.47
CA GLU A 644 -8.46 -39.66 33.31
C GLU A 644 -7.74 -40.82 32.61
N GLY A 645 -6.47 -41.08 32.97
CA GLY A 645 -5.67 -42.19 32.45
C GLY A 645 -5.17 -42.04 31.01
N LYS A 646 -5.23 -40.80 30.45
CA LYS A 646 -4.76 -40.46 29.12
C LYS A 646 -3.95 -39.17 29.13
N GLU A 647 -2.89 -39.13 28.33
CA GLU A 647 -2.10 -37.90 28.13
C GLU A 647 -2.80 -36.87 27.22
N TRP A 648 -2.82 -35.62 27.67
CA TRP A 648 -3.42 -34.52 26.99
C TRP A 648 -2.45 -33.30 26.94
N ASN A 649 -2.42 -32.61 25.81
CA ASN A 649 -1.75 -31.31 25.68
C ASN A 649 -2.66 -30.21 26.22
N VAL A 650 -2.44 -29.77 27.45
CA VAL A 650 -3.29 -28.80 28.16
C VAL A 650 -2.64 -27.43 28.14
N SER A 651 -3.41 -26.39 27.79
CA SER A 651 -2.93 -24.99 27.75
C SER A 651 -2.84 -24.40 29.16
N ARG A 652 -1.71 -23.75 29.48
CA ARG A 652 -1.50 -22.95 30.70
C ARG A 652 -2.15 -21.56 30.67
N GLU A 653 -3.09 -21.35 29.77
CA GLU A 653 -3.84 -20.09 29.67
C GLU A 653 -5.32 -20.32 29.41
N TRP A 654 -6.15 -19.37 29.84
CA TRP A 654 -7.56 -19.35 29.52
C TRP A 654 -8.01 -17.94 29.15
N GLY A 655 -8.58 -17.83 27.93
CA GLY A 655 -9.12 -16.56 27.43
C GLY A 655 -8.11 -15.43 27.29
N GLY A 656 -6.82 -15.73 27.13
CA GLY A 656 -5.74 -14.77 26.99
C GLY A 656 -5.00 -14.44 28.29
N GLU A 657 -5.42 -15.03 29.43
CA GLU A 657 -4.73 -14.90 30.71
C GLU A 657 -3.96 -16.17 31.02
N ARG A 658 -2.66 -16.03 31.33
CA ARG A 658 -1.80 -17.14 31.75
C ARG A 658 -2.02 -17.42 33.24
N PHE A 659 -2.15 -18.70 33.60
CA PHE A 659 -2.20 -19.10 34.99
C PHE A 659 -0.84 -18.90 35.66
N THR A 660 -0.85 -18.39 36.89
CA THR A 660 0.35 -18.35 37.72
C THR A 660 0.83 -19.78 38.03
N ASP A 661 2.08 -19.95 38.45
CA ASP A 661 2.60 -21.28 38.77
C ASP A 661 1.80 -21.94 39.90
N GLN A 662 1.32 -21.18 40.88
CA GLN A 662 0.46 -21.67 41.95
C GLN A 662 -0.92 -22.08 41.40
N GLN A 663 -1.57 -21.24 40.60
CA GLN A 663 -2.84 -21.57 39.95
C GLN A 663 -2.72 -22.83 39.07
N TRP A 664 -1.59 -22.97 38.38
CA TRP A 664 -1.36 -24.14 37.53
C TRP A 664 -1.15 -25.41 38.36
N ALA A 665 -0.43 -25.33 39.47
CA ALA A 665 -0.26 -26.42 40.40
C ALA A 665 -1.61 -26.87 41.01
N ASP A 666 -2.46 -25.89 41.40
CA ASP A 666 -3.79 -26.18 41.95
C ASP A 666 -4.71 -26.79 40.90
N LEU A 667 -4.68 -26.34 39.64
CA LEU A 667 -5.41 -26.94 38.53
C LEU A 667 -4.97 -28.38 38.25
N LYS A 668 -3.68 -28.66 38.27
CA LYS A 668 -3.14 -30.04 38.13
C LYS A 668 -3.55 -30.95 39.29
N ALA A 669 -3.71 -30.36 40.47
CA ALA A 669 -4.20 -31.08 41.63
C ALA A 669 -5.77 -31.26 41.64
N GLY A 670 -6.46 -30.89 40.55
CA GLY A 670 -7.91 -30.99 40.40
C GLY A 670 -8.72 -29.96 41.20
N LYS A 671 -8.03 -28.90 41.71
CA LYS A 671 -8.71 -27.86 42.49
C LYS A 671 -9.38 -26.84 41.58
N THR A 672 -10.42 -26.19 42.13
CA THR A 672 -11.03 -25.00 41.54
C THR A 672 -10.21 -23.74 41.90
N ILE A 673 -9.92 -22.90 40.93
CA ILE A 673 -9.17 -21.66 41.11
C ILE A 673 -9.97 -20.43 40.69
N GLU A 674 -9.58 -19.27 41.20
CA GLU A 674 -10.08 -17.97 40.75
C GLU A 674 -9.16 -17.40 39.63
N VAL A 675 -9.80 -16.90 38.57
CA VAL A 675 -9.09 -16.22 37.44
C VAL A 675 -9.76 -14.87 37.22
N THR A 676 -9.00 -13.78 37.34
CA THR A 676 -9.48 -12.42 37.07
C THR A 676 -9.15 -12.00 35.66
N ARG A 677 -10.12 -11.42 34.96
CA ARG A 677 -9.99 -10.94 33.58
C ARG A 677 -10.62 -9.56 33.41
N ILE A 678 -10.22 -8.85 32.35
CA ILE A 678 -10.85 -7.59 31.95
C ILE A 678 -11.90 -7.87 30.87
N SER A 679 -13.13 -7.45 31.09
CA SER A 679 -14.22 -7.59 30.12
C SER A 679 -13.94 -6.79 28.85
N ALA A 680 -13.97 -7.44 27.71
CA ALA A 680 -13.80 -6.77 26.41
C ALA A 680 -14.90 -5.72 26.13
N LYS A 681 -16.10 -5.95 26.66
CA LYS A 681 -17.28 -5.10 26.47
C LYS A 681 -17.33 -3.91 27.44
N THR A 682 -17.10 -4.17 28.73
CA THR A 682 -17.28 -3.16 29.79
C THR A 682 -15.98 -2.54 30.24
N LYS A 683 -14.84 -3.12 29.88
CA LYS A 683 -13.48 -2.74 30.33
C LYS A 683 -13.27 -2.88 31.85
N ASN A 684 -14.18 -3.49 32.55
CA ASN A 684 -14.09 -3.73 34.00
C ASN A 684 -13.49 -5.12 34.30
N PRO A 685 -12.73 -5.27 35.40
CA PRO A 685 -12.25 -6.58 35.82
C PRO A 685 -13.43 -7.44 36.32
N TYR A 686 -13.35 -8.72 36.05
CA TYR A 686 -14.24 -9.73 36.59
C TYR A 686 -13.50 -11.01 36.93
N THR A 687 -13.90 -11.72 37.97
CA THR A 687 -13.26 -12.94 38.43
C THR A 687 -14.22 -14.11 38.23
N VAL A 688 -13.69 -15.22 37.70
CA VAL A 688 -14.43 -16.48 37.52
C VAL A 688 -13.79 -17.59 38.33
N LEU A 689 -14.59 -18.56 38.72
CA LEU A 689 -14.14 -19.85 39.24
C LEU A 689 -13.99 -20.86 38.06
N GLY A 690 -13.02 -21.72 38.15
CA GLY A 690 -12.90 -22.80 37.18
C GLY A 690 -11.87 -23.85 37.55
N LYS A 691 -11.94 -24.97 36.84
CA LYS A 691 -11.05 -26.15 37.00
C LYS A 691 -10.69 -26.76 35.65
N LEU A 692 -9.77 -27.69 35.62
CA LEU A 692 -9.55 -28.51 34.41
C LEU A 692 -10.68 -29.52 34.26
N SER A 693 -11.17 -29.67 33.02
CA SER A 693 -12.15 -30.69 32.68
C SER A 693 -11.96 -31.13 31.22
N LYS A 694 -12.48 -32.33 30.94
CA LYS A 694 -12.59 -32.82 29.56
C LYS A 694 -13.78 -32.14 28.88
N GLN A 695 -13.51 -31.55 27.75
CA GLN A 695 -14.48 -30.81 26.94
C GLN A 695 -14.45 -31.30 25.49
N SER A 696 -15.48 -30.99 24.71
CA SER A 696 -15.53 -31.30 23.31
C SER A 696 -16.11 -30.12 22.50
N PHE A 697 -15.67 -29.99 21.24
CA PHE A 697 -16.31 -29.11 20.28
C PHE A 697 -16.46 -29.79 18.92
N LYS A 698 -17.45 -29.34 18.16
CA LYS A 698 -17.70 -29.90 16.82
C LYS A 698 -16.83 -29.10 15.81
N GLY A 699 -15.78 -29.74 15.31
CA GLY A 699 -14.91 -29.19 14.25
C GLY A 699 -15.34 -29.67 12.87
N ASP A 700 -14.71 -29.12 11.83
CA ASP A 700 -15.01 -29.44 10.42
C ASP A 700 -14.79 -30.95 10.06
N LYS A 701 -14.02 -31.68 10.87
CA LYS A 701 -13.67 -33.09 10.68
C LYS A 701 -14.31 -34.03 11.72
N GLY A 702 -15.28 -33.58 12.51
CA GLY A 702 -15.93 -34.35 13.56
C GLY A 702 -15.78 -33.71 14.96
N THR A 703 -16.22 -34.47 16.00
CA THR A 703 -16.10 -34.01 17.39
C THR A 703 -14.64 -34.14 17.85
N VAL A 704 -14.07 -33.07 18.35
CA VAL A 704 -12.71 -33.01 18.93
C VAL A 704 -12.83 -32.90 20.44
N GLU A 705 -12.25 -33.84 21.15
CA GLU A 705 -12.14 -33.79 22.62
C GLU A 705 -10.82 -33.13 23.02
N TYR A 706 -10.84 -32.38 24.12
CA TYR A 706 -9.66 -31.75 24.71
C TYR A 706 -9.83 -31.59 26.21
N VAL A 707 -8.73 -31.44 26.95
CA VAL A 707 -8.74 -31.03 28.35
C VAL A 707 -8.36 -29.54 28.42
N GLY A 708 -9.14 -28.74 29.14
CA GLY A 708 -8.93 -27.33 29.29
C GLY A 708 -9.65 -26.73 30.49
N PHE A 709 -9.42 -25.43 30.74
CA PHE A 709 -10.09 -24.73 31.86
C PHE A 709 -11.58 -24.58 31.56
N GLU A 710 -12.39 -25.12 32.44
CA GLU A 710 -13.85 -25.00 32.44
C GLU A 710 -14.25 -23.86 33.38
N ASN A 711 -14.94 -22.87 32.84
CA ASN A 711 -15.50 -21.76 33.60
C ASN A 711 -16.79 -22.23 34.31
N LEU A 712 -16.77 -22.27 35.64
CA LEU A 712 -17.87 -22.70 36.48
C LEU A 712 -18.81 -21.53 36.87
N GLY A 713 -18.47 -20.30 36.46
CA GLY A 713 -19.26 -19.10 36.78
C GLY A 713 -18.41 -17.98 37.40
N PHE A 714 -19.08 -16.88 37.76
CA PHE A 714 -18.40 -15.77 38.43
C PHE A 714 -18.03 -16.14 39.86
N ALA A 715 -16.84 -15.72 40.29
CA ALA A 715 -16.43 -15.85 41.68
C ALA A 715 -17.33 -14.98 42.56
N PRO A 716 -17.71 -15.45 43.77
CA PRO A 716 -18.50 -14.66 44.74
C PRO A 716 -17.78 -13.36 45.07
N LYS A 717 -18.48 -12.25 45.05
CA LYS A 717 -17.94 -10.94 45.48
C LYS A 717 -17.78 -10.93 46.99
N LYS A 718 -16.56 -10.83 47.46
CA LYS A 718 -16.22 -10.84 48.88
C LYS A 718 -16.27 -9.42 49.53
N GLU A 719 -16.30 -8.38 48.70
CA GLU A 719 -16.24 -6.98 49.12
C GLU A 719 -17.35 -6.14 48.47
N CYS A 720 -17.60 -4.95 49.02
CA CYS A 720 -18.55 -3.99 48.50
C CYS A 720 -18.19 -3.62 47.02
N PRO A 721 -19.16 -3.64 46.09
CA PRO A 721 -18.94 -3.23 44.71
C PRO A 721 -18.64 -1.72 44.64
N ASN A 722 -17.99 -1.31 43.54
CA ASN A 722 -17.67 0.11 43.31
C ASN A 722 -18.92 0.99 43.10
N SER A 723 -20.03 0.41 42.65
CA SER A 723 -21.28 1.14 42.45
C SER A 723 -22.49 0.22 42.55
N TRP A 724 -23.62 0.79 42.91
CA TRP A 724 -24.89 0.08 42.96
C TRP A 724 -26.05 1.06 42.72
N GLY A 725 -27.05 0.68 41.94
CA GLY A 725 -28.21 1.52 41.67
C GLY A 725 -27.90 2.90 41.07
N GLY A 726 -26.78 3.01 40.32
CA GLY A 726 -26.30 4.26 39.73
C GLY A 726 -25.50 5.17 40.69
N HIS A 727 -25.40 4.82 41.95
CA HIS A 727 -24.53 5.48 42.94
C HIS A 727 -23.13 4.85 42.91
N VAL A 728 -22.08 5.67 42.83
CA VAL A 728 -20.67 5.26 42.95
C VAL A 728 -20.23 5.45 44.37
N PHE A 729 -19.90 4.36 45.07
CA PHE A 729 -19.49 4.41 46.47
C PHE A 729 -18.12 5.08 46.63
N THR A 730 -18.03 5.99 47.59
CA THR A 730 -16.78 6.56 48.08
C THR A 730 -15.98 5.49 48.84
N ASP A 731 -14.69 5.71 49.09
CA ASP A 731 -13.87 4.77 49.87
C ASP A 731 -14.34 4.65 51.32
N ASP A 732 -14.86 5.74 51.90
CA ASP A 732 -15.46 5.74 53.23
C ASP A 732 -16.77 4.90 53.30
N GLU A 733 -17.64 5.06 52.30
CA GLU A 733 -18.87 4.25 52.17
C GLU A 733 -18.58 2.78 51.99
N LYS A 734 -17.57 2.42 51.15
CA LYS A 734 -17.12 1.04 51.01
C LYS A 734 -16.56 0.47 52.31
N ALA A 735 -15.75 1.25 53.02
CA ALA A 735 -15.21 0.82 54.31
C ALA A 735 -16.32 0.49 55.29
N LYS A 736 -17.34 1.38 55.44
CA LYS A 736 -18.52 1.15 56.30
C LYS A 736 -19.32 -0.08 55.91
N LEU A 737 -19.61 -0.23 54.62
CA LEU A 737 -20.34 -1.41 54.10
C LEU A 737 -19.57 -2.71 54.31
N ASN A 738 -18.26 -2.72 54.12
CA ASN A 738 -17.42 -3.91 54.30
C ASN A 738 -17.34 -4.37 55.78
N VAL A 739 -17.48 -3.47 56.74
CA VAL A 739 -17.57 -3.83 58.17
C VAL A 739 -19.00 -4.11 58.63
N GLY A 740 -19.98 -4.10 57.71
CA GLY A 740 -21.37 -4.48 57.97
C GLY A 740 -22.25 -3.31 58.42
N GLU A 741 -21.75 -2.07 58.37
CA GLU A 741 -22.54 -0.88 58.66
C GLU A 741 -23.54 -0.59 57.54
N THR A 742 -24.59 0.15 57.86
CA THR A 742 -25.62 0.59 56.91
C THR A 742 -25.36 2.03 56.51
N ILE A 743 -25.44 2.35 55.22
CA ILE A 743 -25.34 3.73 54.70
C ILE A 743 -26.65 4.15 54.04
N TYR A 744 -27.02 5.40 54.17
CA TYR A 744 -28.18 5.97 53.48
C TYR A 744 -27.74 6.61 52.19
N VAL A 745 -28.41 6.24 51.07
CA VAL A 745 -28.09 6.77 49.74
C VAL A 745 -29.36 7.27 49.04
N GLU A 746 -29.28 8.48 48.52
CA GLU A 746 -30.37 9.12 47.78
C GLU A 746 -30.21 8.92 46.25
N LYS A 747 -31.34 9.06 45.55
CA LYS A 747 -31.39 9.01 44.06
C LYS A 747 -30.81 7.74 43.46
N LEU A 748 -30.99 6.62 44.09
CA LEU A 748 -30.71 5.31 43.53
C LEU A 748 -31.66 5.03 42.35
N LYS A 749 -31.15 4.48 41.26
CA LYS A 749 -31.94 4.14 40.06
C LYS A 749 -32.34 2.67 40.12
N SER A 750 -33.61 2.38 40.04
CA SER A 750 -34.14 1.02 40.00
C SER A 750 -33.82 0.39 38.62
N ALA A 751 -33.11 -0.74 38.60
CA ALA A 751 -32.84 -1.51 37.38
C ALA A 751 -34.12 -2.07 36.73
N LYS A 752 -35.21 -2.25 37.51
CA LYS A 752 -36.47 -2.85 37.07
C LYS A 752 -37.46 -1.83 36.50
N THR A 753 -37.55 -0.63 37.12
CA THR A 753 -38.54 0.37 36.74
C THR A 753 -37.94 1.63 36.12
N GLY A 754 -36.64 1.86 36.27
CA GLY A 754 -35.94 3.06 35.87
C GLY A 754 -36.16 4.27 36.77
N ASN A 755 -37.07 4.21 37.79
CA ASN A 755 -37.39 5.29 38.68
C ASN A 755 -36.33 5.48 39.76
N PHE A 756 -36.21 6.70 40.29
CA PHE A 756 -35.32 7.03 41.39
C PHE A 756 -35.98 6.80 42.74
N TYR A 757 -35.21 6.32 43.70
CA TYR A 757 -35.65 6.09 45.09
C TYR A 757 -34.46 6.29 46.05
N ASN A 758 -34.76 6.41 47.34
CA ASN A 758 -33.77 6.50 48.41
C ASN A 758 -33.86 5.24 49.27
N ALA A 759 -32.73 4.74 49.75
CA ALA A 759 -32.70 3.55 50.58
C ALA A 759 -31.49 3.52 51.50
N ASN A 760 -31.62 2.79 52.58
CA ASN A 760 -30.51 2.35 53.39
C ASN A 760 -29.90 1.12 52.76
N LEU A 761 -28.59 1.14 52.52
CA LEU A 761 -27.84 0.04 51.88
C LEU A 761 -27.00 -0.68 52.93
N LYS A 762 -27.03 -2.02 52.90
CA LYS A 762 -26.19 -2.90 53.71
C LYS A 762 -25.57 -3.98 52.86
N LEU A 763 -24.36 -4.38 53.21
CA LEU A 763 -23.68 -5.49 52.56
C LEU A 763 -23.96 -6.78 53.34
N GLU A 764 -24.69 -7.73 52.72
CA GLU A 764 -25.09 -8.99 53.32
C GLU A 764 -24.54 -10.18 52.53
N ASP A 765 -24.47 -11.35 53.16
CA ASP A 765 -24.09 -12.59 52.47
C ASP A 765 -25.11 -12.96 51.40
N ASP A 766 -24.63 -13.37 50.25
CA ASP A 766 -25.45 -13.75 49.09
C ASP A 766 -25.94 -15.21 49.13
N GLY A 767 -25.48 -15.98 50.11
CA GLY A 767 -25.79 -17.39 50.30
C GLY A 767 -24.87 -18.34 49.52
N ASN A 768 -23.95 -17.82 48.71
CA ASN A 768 -23.02 -18.59 47.87
C ASN A 768 -21.54 -18.28 48.14
N GLY A 769 -21.26 -17.77 49.35
CA GLY A 769 -19.90 -17.42 49.77
C GLY A 769 -19.43 -16.03 49.32
N GLY A 770 -20.31 -15.22 48.75
CA GLY A 770 -20.10 -13.83 48.39
C GLY A 770 -20.98 -12.86 49.15
N LYS A 771 -20.85 -11.55 48.83
CA LYS A 771 -21.64 -10.48 49.44
C LYS A 771 -22.43 -9.69 48.39
N LYS A 772 -23.63 -9.24 48.75
CA LYS A 772 -24.51 -8.42 47.90
C LYS A 772 -25.01 -7.17 48.66
N ILE A 773 -25.25 -6.09 47.94
CA ILE A 773 -25.93 -4.93 48.49
C ILE A 773 -27.43 -5.21 48.60
N VAL A 774 -27.98 -5.05 49.79
CA VAL A 774 -29.40 -5.21 50.09
C VAL A 774 -29.96 -3.83 50.48
N PRO A 775 -30.92 -3.29 49.72
CA PRO A 775 -31.60 -2.05 50.10
C PRO A 775 -32.72 -2.32 51.11
N SER A 776 -32.84 -1.48 52.10
CA SER A 776 -33.98 -1.44 53.01
C SER A 776 -34.65 -0.04 52.96
N PHE A 777 -35.96 -0.07 52.94
CA PHE A 777 -36.76 1.14 52.88
C PHE A 777 -37.26 1.44 54.31
N GLY A 778 -36.76 2.53 54.88
CA GLY A 778 -37.18 3.00 56.19
C GLY A 778 -38.38 3.93 56.13
#